data_37254567ffbdce12b78e5b3792640be2
#
_entry.id   37254567ffbdce12b78e5b3792640be2
#
_cell.length_a   1.000
_cell.length_b   1.000
_cell.length_c   1.000
_cell.angle_alpha   90.00
_cell.angle_beta   90.00
_cell.angle_gamma   90.00
#
_symmetry.space_group_name_H-M   'P 1'
#
loop_
_entity.id
_entity.type
_entity.pdbx_description
1 polymer ?
#
loop_
_entity_poly.entity_id
_entity_poly.type
_entity_poly.pdbx_seq_one_letter_code
_entity_poly.pdbx_strand_id
1 'polypeptide(L)'
;MKLKLKSLFALACLLTISVFAKGDSLSQTTSLTSEIFTNLNAKGIEEGAKFSWGIDYDKVGQIQNVIIKYQKKVNKGKEWNYSPVIDAKTTSFKLDGMSGGDKYVWEIGCLKDGSDISKVLVNGIPKSDDLIWSSKGKYQTERAWGLFKILILLGSLGLFIFGMKLMSEGLQQTAGGALRKILSTMTKNRYLGVLSGFLITALVQSSSATTVMTVSFVNAGLLTLLESAGVMMGANIGTTITGWLVSLFGFKISLSTYALIFIALGAPLMFMSKKNLKGWANAIIGFAILFMGLGFLKNAVPDLGADSPIVQFFTQFSDSPWLGRIAFVLLGTLVTVVVQSSSAAMALTLTMVLKGIIPFEVGAAMILGENIGTTITAELASLVGNVHAKRSARIHSMFNIVGVFWMIILMPFFLEGISSFMETVWDINPNDGKEGATLGLAAFHTAFNLSNVFLLIWFVPQLVRIAERTVKSKGEDDEIFKLEYIAGGITDTPELSLLEAKKEVAKFSELTFKMHNKTKDLINEADEKKRGKLIKKITKYEDITDRLETEIANYLGNVSTSILSEDSSSELRSMLSITNDLERIGDIYFEIAKAMEKKAEKKLWFDQKQRDNLNALLAEVEAAFVQMQTNLDGKFADIDMNKARTLENAINESRNKIRKKHLKSMEKKEYNAQSGLIYSNIFSGIERVGDHIINVSEAASGINLN
;
A
#
# COMPACT_ATOMS: atom_id res chain seq x y z
N MET A 1 13.81 -9.78 -22.07
CA MET A 1 12.62 -10.10 -21.30
C MET A 1 11.42 -9.19 -21.61
N LYS A 2 11.61 -7.89 -21.87
CA LYS A 2 10.53 -6.92 -22.22
C LYS A 2 9.76 -7.22 -23.54
N LEU A 3 10.35 -7.91 -24.49
CA LEU A 3 9.65 -8.26 -25.77
C LEU A 3 8.68 -9.42 -25.63
N LYS A 4 8.93 -10.39 -24.74
CA LYS A 4 8.04 -11.54 -24.51
C LYS A 4 6.78 -11.21 -23.72
N LEU A 5 6.81 -10.15 -22.91
CA LEU A 5 5.64 -9.71 -22.16
C LEU A 5 4.62 -8.97 -23.03
N LYS A 6 5.08 -8.20 -24.04
CA LYS A 6 4.20 -7.52 -25.01
C LYS A 6 3.48 -8.49 -25.94
N SER A 7 4.12 -9.59 -26.32
CA SER A 7 3.48 -10.64 -27.15
C SER A 7 2.49 -11.49 -26.35
N LEU A 8 2.72 -11.72 -25.04
CA LEU A 8 1.73 -12.38 -24.17
C LEU A 8 0.50 -11.49 -23.93
N PHE A 9 0.70 -10.18 -23.77
CA PHE A 9 -0.40 -9.22 -23.60
C PHE A 9 -1.24 -9.08 -24.88
N ALA A 10 -0.60 -9.04 -26.05
CA ALA A 10 -1.28 -9.05 -27.35
C ALA A 10 -2.04 -10.36 -27.61
N LEU A 11 -1.49 -11.50 -27.19
CA LEU A 11 -2.15 -12.81 -27.30
C LEU A 11 -3.34 -12.92 -26.32
N ALA A 12 -3.23 -12.36 -25.12
CA ALA A 12 -4.33 -12.28 -24.17
C ALA A 12 -5.46 -11.36 -24.67
N CYS A 13 -5.14 -10.21 -25.28
CA CYS A 13 -6.13 -9.33 -25.91
C CYS A 13 -6.79 -9.96 -27.14
N LEU A 14 -6.07 -10.74 -27.97
CA LEU A 14 -6.64 -11.47 -29.10
C LEU A 14 -7.53 -12.64 -28.66
N LEU A 15 -7.19 -13.33 -27.58
CA LEU A 15 -8.03 -14.36 -26.98
C LEU A 15 -9.32 -13.79 -26.35
N THR A 16 -9.27 -12.59 -25.78
CA THR A 16 -10.48 -11.92 -25.26
C THR A 16 -11.40 -11.46 -26.38
N ILE A 17 -10.88 -10.97 -27.50
CA ILE A 17 -11.69 -10.55 -28.66
C ILE A 17 -12.38 -11.77 -29.32
N SER A 18 -11.76 -12.95 -29.36
CA SER A 18 -12.37 -14.16 -29.91
C SER A 18 -13.43 -14.78 -29.00
N VAL A 19 -13.42 -14.47 -27.68
CA VAL A 19 -14.44 -14.94 -26.74
C VAL A 19 -15.67 -14.01 -26.76
N PHE A 20 -15.51 -12.71 -27.07
CA PHE A 20 -16.62 -11.77 -27.23
C PHE A 20 -17.43 -11.97 -28.53
N ALA A 21 -16.90 -12.69 -29.51
CA ALA A 21 -17.58 -12.97 -30.79
C ALA A 21 -18.52 -14.20 -30.76
N LYS A 22 -18.68 -14.86 -29.61
CA LYS A 22 -19.62 -16.01 -29.44
C LYS A 22 -20.64 -15.77 -28.34
N GLY A 23 -21.24 -14.61 -28.37
CA GLY A 23 -22.51 -14.32 -27.71
C GLY A 23 -23.67 -14.55 -28.66
N ASP A 24 -23.77 -15.72 -29.23
CA ASP A 24 -24.95 -16.08 -30.00
C ASP A 24 -26.13 -16.26 -29.04
N SER A 25 -27.01 -15.29 -29.10
CA SER A 25 -28.41 -15.45 -28.78
C SER A 25 -29.00 -16.54 -29.66
N LEU A 26 -29.03 -17.77 -29.18
CA LEU A 26 -29.79 -18.84 -29.78
C LEU A 26 -31.28 -18.60 -29.51
N SER A 27 -31.87 -17.64 -30.23
CA SER A 27 -33.27 -17.62 -30.50
C SER A 27 -33.52 -18.49 -31.75
N GLN A 28 -33.62 -19.76 -31.57
CA GLN A 28 -34.27 -20.62 -32.60
C GLN A 28 -35.76 -20.76 -32.25
N THR A 29 -36.53 -19.88 -32.81
CA THR A 29 -37.95 -20.08 -33.05
C THR A 29 -38.18 -21.23 -34.00
N THR A 30 -38.49 -22.39 -33.46
CA THR A 30 -39.22 -23.41 -34.21
C THR A 30 -40.68 -23.32 -33.82
N SER A 31 -41.45 -22.78 -34.72
CA SER A 31 -42.90 -22.69 -34.70
C SER A 31 -43.53 -24.09 -34.61
N LEU A 32 -44.17 -24.33 -33.46
CA LEU A 32 -45.37 -25.19 -33.33
C LEU A 32 -46.14 -24.62 -32.16
N THR A 33 -47.14 -23.92 -32.51
CA THR A 33 -48.05 -23.07 -31.72
C THR A 33 -48.81 -23.88 -30.68
N SER A 34 -48.51 -23.65 -29.40
CA SER A 34 -49.59 -23.64 -28.43
C SER A 34 -50.23 -22.24 -28.56
N GLU A 35 -51.42 -22.20 -29.06
CA GLU A 35 -52.10 -20.95 -29.50
C GLU A 35 -52.39 -19.96 -28.37
N ILE A 36 -52.02 -20.25 -27.14
CA ILE A 36 -52.36 -19.52 -25.91
C ILE A 36 -51.19 -18.70 -25.36
N PHE A 37 -49.98 -19.25 -25.36
CA PHE A 37 -48.83 -18.58 -24.78
C PHE A 37 -47.96 -17.92 -25.86
N THR A 38 -47.75 -16.62 -25.76
CA THR A 38 -46.99 -15.78 -26.69
C THR A 38 -45.71 -15.28 -26.03
N ASN A 39 -44.75 -14.84 -26.84
CA ASN A 39 -43.49 -14.22 -26.36
C ASN A 39 -42.73 -15.04 -25.29
N LEU A 40 -42.74 -16.34 -25.41
CA LEU A 40 -42.08 -17.26 -24.51
C LEU A 40 -40.57 -17.06 -24.53
N ASN A 41 -40.00 -16.67 -23.40
CA ASN A 41 -38.57 -16.51 -23.23
C ASN A 41 -38.12 -17.04 -21.87
N ALA A 42 -36.94 -17.68 -21.81
CA ALA A 42 -36.31 -18.07 -20.57
C ALA A 42 -34.83 -17.70 -20.64
N LYS A 43 -34.39 -16.84 -19.74
CA LYS A 43 -32.99 -16.46 -19.56
C LYS A 43 -32.45 -17.16 -18.33
N GLY A 44 -31.40 -17.97 -18.51
CA GLY A 44 -30.65 -18.52 -17.39
C GLY A 44 -29.99 -17.41 -16.61
N ILE A 45 -30.03 -17.52 -15.28
CA ILE A 45 -29.34 -16.69 -14.31
C ILE A 45 -28.48 -17.58 -13.43
N GLU A 46 -27.75 -17.02 -12.49
CA GLU A 46 -26.93 -17.77 -11.53
C GLU A 46 -27.84 -18.73 -10.73
N GLU A 47 -27.57 -20.03 -10.88
CA GLU A 47 -28.32 -21.10 -10.20
C GLU A 47 -29.85 -21.00 -10.31
N GLY A 48 -30.33 -20.45 -11.43
CA GLY A 48 -31.76 -20.21 -11.64
C GLY A 48 -32.11 -19.83 -13.07
N ALA A 49 -33.37 -19.41 -13.26
CA ALA A 49 -33.85 -18.89 -14.53
C ALA A 49 -34.93 -17.81 -14.32
N LYS A 50 -34.94 -16.82 -15.23
CA LYS A 50 -36.02 -15.86 -15.35
C LYS A 50 -36.86 -16.19 -16.58
N PHE A 51 -38.10 -16.52 -16.37
CA PHE A 51 -39.08 -16.81 -17.42
C PHE A 51 -39.90 -15.56 -17.68
N SER A 52 -40.32 -15.39 -18.95
CA SER A 52 -41.27 -14.36 -19.36
C SER A 52 -42.16 -14.91 -20.47
N TRP A 53 -43.43 -14.49 -20.45
CA TRP A 53 -44.49 -14.94 -21.36
C TRP A 53 -45.57 -13.87 -21.53
N GLY A 54 -46.33 -14.00 -22.59
CA GLY A 54 -47.63 -13.36 -22.78
C GLY A 54 -48.74 -14.40 -22.84
N ILE A 55 -49.98 -14.04 -22.53
CA ILE A 55 -51.15 -14.88 -22.65
C ILE A 55 -52.12 -14.23 -23.65
N ASP A 56 -52.60 -15.03 -24.62
CA ASP A 56 -53.64 -14.61 -25.58
C ASP A 56 -55.01 -14.94 -24.99
N TYR A 57 -55.62 -13.99 -24.34
CA TYR A 57 -56.93 -14.14 -23.67
C TYR A 57 -58.12 -14.31 -24.63
N ASP A 58 -57.93 -13.95 -25.91
CA ASP A 58 -58.98 -14.10 -26.91
C ASP A 58 -59.23 -15.59 -27.26
N LYS A 59 -58.27 -16.45 -26.96
CA LYS A 59 -58.34 -17.88 -27.27
C LYS A 59 -58.77 -18.77 -26.12
N VAL A 60 -58.62 -18.35 -24.86
CA VAL A 60 -58.87 -19.24 -23.70
C VAL A 60 -59.77 -18.61 -22.63
N GLY A 61 -60.20 -17.39 -22.79
CA GLY A 61 -60.96 -16.69 -21.70
C GLY A 61 -60.07 -16.30 -20.52
N GLN A 62 -60.63 -16.17 -19.33
CA GLN A 62 -59.90 -15.76 -18.14
C GLN A 62 -59.13 -16.93 -17.54
N ILE A 63 -57.80 -16.91 -17.66
CA ILE A 63 -56.89 -17.82 -16.94
C ILE A 63 -56.62 -17.22 -15.57
N GLN A 64 -56.75 -18.05 -14.51
CA GLN A 64 -56.48 -17.61 -13.14
C GLN A 64 -55.01 -17.77 -12.80
N ASN A 65 -54.40 -18.93 -13.11
CA ASN A 65 -53.07 -19.25 -12.71
C ASN A 65 -52.32 -20.06 -13.80
N VAL A 66 -50.99 -19.98 -13.74
CA VAL A 66 -50.08 -20.77 -14.57
C VAL A 66 -49.03 -21.49 -13.70
N ILE A 67 -48.41 -22.53 -14.24
CA ILE A 67 -47.33 -23.26 -13.63
C ILE A 67 -46.23 -23.53 -14.64
N ILE A 68 -44.98 -23.50 -14.22
CA ILE A 68 -43.82 -23.82 -15.06
C ILE A 68 -43.29 -25.20 -14.66
N LYS A 69 -43.18 -26.11 -15.62
CA LYS A 69 -42.42 -27.37 -15.43
C LYS A 69 -41.06 -27.26 -16.10
N TYR A 70 -40.04 -27.83 -15.47
CA TYR A 70 -38.71 -27.83 -15.99
C TYR A 70 -37.97 -29.14 -15.69
N GLN A 71 -37.04 -29.50 -16.56
CA GLN A 71 -36.24 -30.70 -16.42
C GLN A 71 -34.82 -30.48 -16.95
N LYS A 72 -33.82 -31.08 -16.28
CA LYS A 72 -32.44 -31.08 -16.75
C LYS A 72 -32.32 -31.95 -18.03
N LYS A 73 -31.72 -31.41 -19.09
CA LYS A 73 -31.63 -32.04 -20.40
C LYS A 73 -30.97 -33.44 -20.40
N VAL A 74 -30.08 -33.71 -19.44
CA VAL A 74 -29.35 -34.98 -19.27
C VAL A 74 -30.27 -36.07 -18.69
N ASN A 75 -31.35 -35.70 -18.00
CA ASN A 75 -32.26 -36.61 -17.30
C ASN A 75 -33.49 -37.05 -18.16
N LYS A 76 -33.31 -37.28 -19.45
CA LYS A 76 -34.41 -37.73 -20.30
C LYS A 76 -35.10 -38.97 -19.68
N GLY A 77 -36.40 -38.82 -19.33
CA GLY A 77 -37.23 -39.87 -18.77
C GLY A 77 -37.38 -39.85 -17.22
N LYS A 78 -36.76 -38.91 -16.50
CA LYS A 78 -37.00 -38.68 -15.07
C LYS A 78 -38.09 -37.62 -14.85
N GLU A 79 -38.61 -37.51 -13.61
CA GLU A 79 -39.69 -36.63 -13.20
C GLU A 79 -39.41 -35.16 -13.53
N TRP A 80 -40.47 -34.42 -13.91
CA TRP A 80 -40.44 -33.01 -14.08
C TRP A 80 -40.50 -32.31 -12.73
N ASN A 81 -39.73 -31.22 -12.56
CA ASN A 81 -39.87 -30.30 -11.45
C ASN A 81 -40.91 -29.23 -11.83
N TYR A 82 -41.57 -28.65 -10.82
CA TYR A 82 -42.63 -27.66 -11.02
C TYR A 82 -42.31 -26.41 -10.19
N SER A 83 -42.67 -25.23 -10.72
CA SER A 83 -42.67 -23.96 -9.96
C SER A 83 -43.84 -23.93 -8.97
N PRO A 84 -43.81 -23.00 -8.00
CA PRO A 84 -45.07 -22.58 -7.34
C PRO A 84 -46.11 -22.15 -8.37
N VAL A 85 -47.39 -22.15 -7.97
CA VAL A 85 -48.49 -21.59 -8.77
C VAL A 85 -48.31 -20.10 -8.92
N ILE A 86 -48.41 -19.59 -10.15
CA ILE A 86 -48.15 -18.20 -10.51
C ILE A 86 -49.45 -17.57 -10.99
N ASP A 87 -49.80 -16.37 -10.48
CA ASP A 87 -50.96 -15.61 -10.96
C ASP A 87 -50.79 -15.30 -12.46
N ALA A 88 -51.82 -15.56 -13.27
CA ALA A 88 -51.77 -15.37 -14.72
C ALA A 88 -51.55 -13.91 -15.16
N LYS A 89 -51.82 -12.93 -14.27
CA LYS A 89 -51.53 -11.51 -14.51
C LYS A 89 -50.04 -11.21 -14.48
N THR A 90 -49.24 -12.12 -13.92
CA THR A 90 -47.76 -12.04 -13.88
C THR A 90 -47.19 -12.42 -15.24
N THR A 91 -46.42 -11.53 -15.86
CA THR A 91 -45.80 -11.76 -17.19
C THR A 91 -44.37 -12.24 -17.10
N SER A 92 -43.79 -12.34 -15.88
CA SER A 92 -42.45 -12.88 -15.65
C SER A 92 -42.32 -13.50 -14.26
N PHE A 93 -41.51 -14.55 -14.15
CA PHE A 93 -41.25 -15.24 -12.90
C PHE A 93 -39.77 -15.63 -12.78
N LYS A 94 -39.18 -15.48 -11.59
CA LYS A 94 -37.82 -15.90 -11.28
C LYS A 94 -37.86 -17.20 -10.47
N LEU A 95 -37.15 -18.19 -10.90
CA LEU A 95 -36.98 -19.47 -10.20
C LEU A 95 -35.51 -19.66 -9.84
N ASP A 96 -35.22 -19.84 -8.56
CA ASP A 96 -33.88 -20.08 -8.01
C ASP A 96 -33.73 -21.52 -7.54
N GLY A 97 -32.52 -21.94 -7.14
CA GLY A 97 -32.21 -23.29 -6.61
C GLY A 97 -31.91 -24.33 -7.68
N MET A 98 -31.54 -23.91 -8.88
CA MET A 98 -31.16 -24.82 -9.96
C MET A 98 -29.64 -25.06 -9.99
N SER A 99 -29.20 -26.22 -10.47
CA SER A 99 -27.77 -26.49 -10.70
C SER A 99 -27.18 -25.54 -11.75
N GLY A 100 -26.14 -24.82 -11.40
CA GLY A 100 -25.48 -23.84 -12.28
C GLY A 100 -24.72 -24.48 -13.44
N GLY A 101 -24.86 -23.89 -14.64
CA GLY A 101 -24.17 -24.31 -15.86
C GLY A 101 -24.85 -25.42 -16.60
N ASP A 102 -25.99 -25.92 -16.14
CA ASP A 102 -26.72 -27.02 -16.76
C ASP A 102 -27.74 -26.52 -17.79
N LYS A 103 -28.04 -27.37 -18.76
CA LYS A 103 -29.06 -27.09 -19.76
C LYS A 103 -30.41 -27.70 -19.34
N TYR A 104 -31.44 -26.90 -19.38
CA TYR A 104 -32.81 -27.25 -19.00
C TYR A 104 -33.77 -27.14 -20.19
N VAL A 105 -34.83 -27.92 -20.11
CA VAL A 105 -36.01 -27.82 -20.97
C VAL A 105 -37.16 -27.38 -20.06
N TRP A 106 -38.07 -26.50 -20.53
CA TRP A 106 -39.16 -26.00 -19.76
C TRP A 106 -40.42 -25.82 -20.63
N GLU A 107 -41.57 -25.83 -20.00
CA GLU A 107 -42.89 -25.53 -20.58
C GLU A 107 -43.71 -24.78 -19.50
N ILE A 108 -44.55 -23.87 -19.92
CA ILE A 108 -45.56 -23.21 -19.08
C ILE A 108 -46.95 -23.79 -19.41
N GLY A 109 -47.78 -23.94 -18.38
CA GLY A 109 -49.09 -24.57 -18.58
C GLY A 109 -50.18 -23.95 -17.70
N CYS A 110 -51.45 -24.13 -18.14
CA CYS A 110 -52.66 -23.77 -17.47
C CYS A 110 -53.74 -24.83 -17.68
N LEU A 111 -54.85 -24.77 -16.95
CA LEU A 111 -56.03 -25.58 -17.23
C LEU A 111 -56.81 -25.07 -18.46
N LYS A 112 -57.42 -25.98 -19.25
CA LYS A 112 -58.18 -25.67 -20.47
C LYS A 112 -59.37 -24.78 -20.23
N ASP A 113 -60.02 -24.93 -19.08
CA ASP A 113 -61.18 -24.13 -18.65
C ASP A 113 -60.77 -22.82 -17.99
N GLY A 114 -59.47 -22.54 -17.88
CA GLY A 114 -58.92 -21.33 -17.22
C GLY A 114 -59.09 -21.31 -15.71
N SER A 115 -59.58 -22.37 -15.09
CA SER A 115 -59.76 -22.45 -13.64
C SER A 115 -58.43 -22.50 -12.85
N ASP A 116 -58.52 -22.45 -11.53
CA ASP A 116 -57.38 -22.43 -10.63
C ASP A 116 -56.66 -23.77 -10.63
N ILE A 117 -55.40 -23.80 -11.15
CA ILE A 117 -54.54 -24.98 -11.21
C ILE A 117 -54.16 -25.54 -9.83
N SER A 118 -54.27 -24.74 -8.76
CA SER A 118 -54.00 -25.19 -7.40
C SER A 118 -54.94 -26.31 -6.95
N LYS A 119 -56.15 -26.38 -7.51
CA LYS A 119 -57.17 -27.40 -7.21
C LYS A 119 -56.81 -28.81 -7.73
N VAL A 120 -55.93 -28.88 -8.70
CA VAL A 120 -55.49 -30.17 -9.30
C VAL A 120 -54.08 -30.58 -8.89
N LEU A 121 -53.44 -29.85 -7.95
CA LEU A 121 -52.12 -30.19 -7.41
C LEU A 121 -52.21 -31.30 -6.37
N VAL A 122 -51.44 -32.37 -6.59
CA VAL A 122 -51.19 -33.42 -5.59
C VAL A 122 -49.69 -33.46 -5.31
N ASN A 123 -49.32 -33.10 -4.09
CA ASN A 123 -47.89 -32.94 -3.70
C ASN A 123 -47.11 -31.99 -4.62
N GLY A 124 -47.71 -30.87 -5.03
CA GLY A 124 -47.09 -29.88 -5.93
C GLY A 124 -47.00 -30.30 -7.41
N ILE A 125 -47.51 -31.46 -7.78
CA ILE A 125 -47.54 -31.99 -9.16
C ILE A 125 -48.97 -31.85 -9.70
N PRO A 126 -49.21 -31.17 -10.82
CA PRO A 126 -50.51 -31.08 -11.40
C PRO A 126 -50.91 -32.47 -12.04
N LYS A 127 -52.05 -32.99 -11.58
CA LYS A 127 -52.64 -34.27 -12.08
C LYS A 127 -53.98 -33.99 -12.72
N SER A 128 -53.96 -33.60 -13.98
CA SER A 128 -55.15 -33.43 -14.80
C SER A 128 -54.80 -33.63 -16.26
N ASP A 129 -55.69 -34.31 -17.00
CA ASP A 129 -55.58 -34.46 -18.46
C ASP A 129 -56.00 -33.19 -19.20
N ASP A 130 -56.59 -32.22 -18.48
CA ASP A 130 -57.06 -30.95 -19.05
C ASP A 130 -56.02 -29.83 -19.02
N LEU A 131 -54.73 -30.20 -18.82
CA LEU A 131 -53.62 -29.24 -18.87
C LEU A 131 -53.17 -28.94 -20.29
N ILE A 132 -53.08 -27.68 -20.64
CA ILE A 132 -52.46 -27.18 -21.87
C ILE A 132 -51.04 -26.69 -21.54
N TRP A 133 -50.06 -27.24 -22.26
CA TRP A 133 -48.66 -26.87 -22.13
C TRP A 133 -48.17 -26.10 -23.36
N SER A 134 -47.31 -25.12 -23.13
CA SER A 134 -46.64 -24.37 -24.19
C SER A 134 -45.68 -25.24 -25.00
N SER A 135 -45.12 -24.70 -26.05
CA SER A 135 -43.99 -25.28 -26.75
C SER A 135 -42.76 -25.39 -25.82
N LYS A 136 -41.91 -26.40 -26.06
CA LYS A 136 -40.72 -26.63 -25.27
C LYS A 136 -39.65 -25.54 -25.49
N GLY A 137 -39.37 -24.77 -24.47
CA GLY A 137 -38.25 -23.86 -24.42
C GLY A 137 -36.99 -24.53 -23.89
N LYS A 138 -35.85 -23.91 -24.17
CA LYS A 138 -34.54 -24.38 -23.69
C LYS A 138 -33.78 -23.16 -23.09
N TYR A 139 -33.08 -23.38 -21.99
CA TYR A 139 -32.15 -22.40 -21.43
C TYR A 139 -30.98 -23.08 -20.76
N GLN A 140 -29.96 -22.33 -20.42
CA GLN A 140 -28.81 -22.79 -19.65
C GLN A 140 -28.62 -21.87 -18.49
N THR A 141 -28.54 -22.42 -17.27
CA THR A 141 -28.24 -21.67 -16.06
C THR A 141 -26.77 -21.21 -16.07
N GLU A 142 -26.50 -20.07 -15.48
CA GLU A 142 -25.14 -19.61 -15.27
C GLU A 142 -24.52 -20.33 -14.06
N ARG A 143 -23.23 -20.61 -14.12
CA ARG A 143 -22.49 -21.11 -12.94
C ARG A 143 -22.25 -19.96 -11.99
N ALA A 144 -22.57 -20.15 -10.70
CA ALA A 144 -22.26 -19.17 -9.66
C ALA A 144 -20.74 -18.91 -9.58
N TRP A 145 -19.94 -19.98 -9.67
CA TRP A 145 -18.49 -19.91 -9.68
C TRP A 145 -17.92 -20.56 -10.95
N GLY A 146 -17.01 -19.85 -11.63
CA GLY A 146 -16.27 -20.32 -12.80
C GLY A 146 -15.08 -19.41 -13.04
N LEU A 147 -14.12 -19.85 -13.87
CA LEU A 147 -12.91 -19.09 -14.17
C LEU A 147 -13.20 -17.63 -14.57
N PHE A 148 -14.22 -17.44 -15.40
CA PHE A 148 -14.61 -16.09 -15.85
C PHE A 148 -15.10 -15.20 -14.70
N LYS A 149 -15.90 -15.72 -13.78
CA LYS A 149 -16.38 -14.99 -12.59
C LYS A 149 -15.21 -14.65 -11.63
N ILE A 150 -14.28 -15.59 -11.46
CA ILE A 150 -13.05 -15.34 -10.69
C ILE A 150 -12.23 -14.20 -11.32
N LEU A 151 -12.09 -14.20 -12.65
CA LEU A 151 -11.36 -13.13 -13.35
C LEU A 151 -12.06 -11.76 -13.20
N ILE A 152 -13.41 -11.73 -13.27
CA ILE A 152 -14.18 -10.50 -13.00
C ILE A 152 -14.00 -10.06 -11.56
N LEU A 153 -14.04 -10.96 -10.59
CA LEU A 153 -13.82 -10.66 -9.17
C LEU A 153 -12.43 -10.04 -8.95
N LEU A 154 -11.38 -10.67 -9.50
CA LEU A 154 -10.01 -10.15 -9.43
C LEU A 154 -9.85 -8.80 -10.13
N GLY A 155 -10.47 -8.63 -11.29
CA GLY A 155 -10.48 -7.37 -12.04
C GLY A 155 -11.20 -6.24 -11.27
N SER A 156 -12.33 -6.56 -10.63
CA SER A 156 -13.09 -5.62 -9.80
C SER A 156 -12.30 -5.20 -8.56
N LEU A 157 -11.65 -6.16 -7.90
CA LEU A 157 -10.74 -5.90 -6.78
C LEU A 157 -9.53 -5.05 -7.22
N GLY A 158 -8.96 -5.36 -8.39
CA GLY A 158 -7.89 -4.56 -8.98
C GLY A 158 -8.31 -3.12 -9.26
N LEU A 159 -9.52 -2.91 -9.79
CA LEU A 159 -10.07 -1.57 -10.03
C LEU A 159 -10.33 -0.81 -8.72
N PHE A 160 -10.84 -1.49 -7.69
CA PHE A 160 -11.01 -0.93 -6.34
C PHE A 160 -9.66 -0.46 -5.76
N ILE A 161 -8.62 -1.32 -5.81
CA ILE A 161 -7.27 -0.99 -5.32
C ILE A 161 -6.66 0.17 -6.13
N PHE A 162 -6.83 0.16 -7.45
CA PHE A 162 -6.34 1.23 -8.31
C PHE A 162 -7.01 2.58 -8.00
N GLY A 163 -8.33 2.58 -7.82
CA GLY A 163 -9.09 3.79 -7.43
C GLY A 163 -8.64 4.31 -6.07
N MET A 164 -8.43 3.41 -5.09
CA MET A 164 -7.92 3.77 -3.77
C MET A 164 -6.50 4.37 -3.85
N LYS A 165 -5.62 3.77 -4.65
CA LYS A 165 -4.26 4.30 -4.87
C LYS A 165 -4.29 5.69 -5.49
N LEU A 166 -5.04 5.89 -6.55
CA LEU A 166 -5.16 7.19 -7.24
C LEU A 166 -5.75 8.26 -6.30
N MET A 167 -6.77 7.92 -5.52
CA MET A 167 -7.35 8.81 -4.50
C MET A 167 -6.30 9.21 -3.45
N SER A 168 -5.57 8.23 -2.95
CA SER A 168 -4.51 8.41 -1.96
C SER A 168 -3.40 9.34 -2.47
N GLU A 169 -2.86 9.09 -3.67
CA GLU A 169 -1.83 9.93 -4.31
C GLU A 169 -2.32 11.38 -4.49
N GLY A 170 -3.57 11.55 -4.91
CA GLY A 170 -4.18 12.87 -5.06
C GLY A 170 -4.30 13.62 -3.73
N LEU A 171 -4.75 12.95 -2.67
CA LEU A 171 -4.85 13.53 -1.33
C LEU A 171 -3.47 13.89 -0.77
N GLN A 172 -2.47 13.03 -0.95
CA GLN A 172 -1.08 13.27 -0.51
C GLN A 172 -0.49 14.48 -1.22
N GLN A 173 -0.66 14.58 -2.55
CA GLN A 173 -0.18 15.73 -3.33
C GLN A 173 -0.79 17.05 -2.84
N THR A 174 -2.05 17.02 -2.46
CA THR A 174 -2.76 18.23 -1.99
C THR A 174 -2.43 18.56 -0.54
N ALA A 175 -2.22 17.54 0.29
CA ALA A 175 -1.99 17.66 1.73
C ALA A 175 -0.51 17.67 2.13
N GLY A 176 0.45 17.72 1.20
CA GLY A 176 1.88 17.53 1.47
C GLY A 176 2.44 18.39 2.61
N GLY A 177 2.06 19.65 2.71
CA GLY A 177 2.46 20.52 3.82
C GLY A 177 1.89 20.09 5.17
N ALA A 178 0.61 19.66 5.20
CA ALA A 178 -0.02 19.13 6.40
C ALA A 178 0.62 17.81 6.86
N LEU A 179 0.93 16.92 5.90
CA LEU A 179 1.60 15.66 6.15
C LEU A 179 2.99 15.87 6.78
N ARG A 180 3.80 16.80 6.26
CA ARG A 180 5.09 17.18 6.87
C ARG A 180 4.94 17.66 8.31
N LYS A 181 3.92 18.49 8.59
CA LYS A 181 3.65 18.99 9.95
C LYS A 181 3.25 17.86 10.90
N ILE A 182 2.43 16.91 10.42
CA ILE A 182 2.04 15.73 11.21
C ILE A 182 3.27 14.89 11.51
N LEU A 183 4.12 14.63 10.51
CA LEU A 183 5.37 13.87 10.65
C LEU A 183 6.32 14.49 11.68
N SER A 184 6.49 15.81 11.67
CA SER A 184 7.34 16.51 12.66
C SER A 184 6.81 16.41 14.09
N THR A 185 5.56 15.98 14.29
CA THR A 185 4.92 15.84 15.60
C THR A 185 5.06 14.40 16.15
N MET A 186 5.36 13.42 15.29
CA MET A 186 5.51 12.01 15.67
C MET A 186 6.58 11.77 16.74
N THR A 187 7.63 12.59 16.75
CA THR A 187 8.84 12.43 17.58
C THR A 187 8.71 12.93 19.01
N LYS A 188 7.51 13.27 19.49
CA LYS A 188 7.35 13.85 20.82
C LYS A 188 7.01 12.83 21.91
N ASN A 189 6.11 11.91 21.64
CA ASN A 189 5.75 10.82 22.54
C ASN A 189 4.81 9.81 21.86
N ARG A 190 4.61 8.61 22.47
CA ARG A 190 3.74 7.55 21.95
C ARG A 190 2.29 7.97 21.73
N TYR A 191 1.72 8.87 22.51
CA TYR A 191 0.33 9.32 22.38
C TYR A 191 0.14 10.21 21.15
N LEU A 192 1.07 11.14 20.93
CA LEU A 192 1.11 11.93 19.70
C LEU A 192 1.42 11.04 18.49
N GLY A 193 2.22 9.97 18.68
CA GLY A 193 2.43 8.93 17.69
C GLY A 193 1.11 8.29 17.25
N VAL A 194 0.22 7.90 18.18
CA VAL A 194 -1.11 7.36 17.85
C VAL A 194 -1.92 8.35 17.02
N LEU A 195 -1.97 9.60 17.43
CA LEU A 195 -2.71 10.64 16.68
C LEU A 195 -2.11 10.85 15.29
N SER A 196 -0.78 10.91 15.18
CA SER A 196 -0.09 11.08 13.90
C SER A 196 -0.31 9.87 12.99
N GLY A 197 -0.15 8.65 13.51
CA GLY A 197 -0.40 7.41 12.75
C GLY A 197 -1.84 7.31 12.25
N PHE A 198 -2.82 7.69 13.08
CA PHE A 198 -4.22 7.79 12.69
C PHE A 198 -4.41 8.78 11.52
N LEU A 199 -3.93 10.03 11.68
CA LEU A 199 -4.10 11.08 10.68
C LEU A 199 -3.41 10.76 9.36
N ILE A 200 -2.18 10.22 9.42
CA ILE A 200 -1.44 9.82 8.22
C ILE A 200 -2.20 8.70 7.50
N THR A 201 -2.59 7.65 8.19
CA THR A 201 -3.29 6.53 7.57
C THR A 201 -4.66 6.94 7.04
N ALA A 202 -5.39 7.82 7.73
CA ALA A 202 -6.64 8.39 7.26
C ALA A 202 -6.48 9.19 5.96
N LEU A 203 -5.39 9.96 5.83
CA LEU A 203 -5.07 10.73 4.62
C LEU A 203 -4.53 9.85 3.49
N VAL A 204 -3.57 8.98 3.83
CA VAL A 204 -2.90 8.11 2.85
C VAL A 204 -3.78 6.92 2.46
N GLN A 205 -4.80 6.57 3.25
CA GLN A 205 -5.66 5.40 3.07
C GLN A 205 -4.87 4.07 2.93
N SER A 206 -3.67 4.01 3.53
CA SER A 206 -2.78 2.85 3.51
C SER A 206 -2.05 2.71 4.84
N SER A 207 -2.47 1.76 5.66
CA SER A 207 -1.76 1.40 6.90
C SER A 207 -0.42 0.72 6.61
N SER A 208 -0.33 -0.04 5.52
CA SER A 208 0.92 -0.68 5.10
C SER A 208 1.99 0.37 4.78
N ALA A 209 1.64 1.43 4.02
CA ALA A 209 2.56 2.54 3.75
C ALA A 209 2.99 3.24 5.04
N THR A 210 2.05 3.53 5.95
CA THR A 210 2.35 4.17 7.24
C THR A 210 3.26 3.30 8.12
N THR A 211 3.04 1.99 8.15
CA THR A 211 3.85 1.08 8.97
C THR A 211 5.24 0.82 8.39
N VAL A 212 5.36 0.65 7.06
CA VAL A 212 6.67 0.55 6.38
C VAL A 212 7.48 1.82 6.60
N MET A 213 6.88 3.00 6.42
CA MET A 213 7.50 4.28 6.74
C MET A 213 7.97 4.34 8.20
N THR A 214 7.14 3.91 9.15
CA THR A 214 7.50 3.91 10.57
C THR A 214 8.69 3.00 10.83
N VAL A 215 8.75 1.81 10.22
CA VAL A 215 9.90 0.90 10.26
C VAL A 215 11.15 1.57 9.70
N SER A 216 11.04 2.27 8.56
CA SER A 216 12.15 3.02 7.96
C SER A 216 12.63 4.14 8.88
N PHE A 217 11.73 4.88 9.53
CA PHE A 217 12.11 5.92 10.49
C PHE A 217 12.82 5.37 11.74
N VAL A 218 12.40 4.21 12.24
CA VAL A 218 13.11 3.53 13.33
C VAL A 218 14.47 3.04 12.85
N ASN A 219 14.55 2.50 11.64
CA ASN A 219 15.79 2.12 10.99
C ASN A 219 16.76 3.31 10.91
N ALA A 220 16.22 4.47 10.65
CA ALA A 220 16.87 5.77 10.53
C ALA A 220 17.23 6.44 11.87
N GLY A 221 16.83 5.86 12.99
CA GLY A 221 17.00 6.50 14.30
C GLY A 221 16.14 7.75 14.51
N LEU A 222 15.16 8.01 13.61
CA LEU A 222 14.23 9.15 13.70
C LEU A 222 13.13 8.95 14.72
N LEU A 223 12.74 7.70 14.91
CA LEU A 223 11.76 7.28 15.89
C LEU A 223 12.39 6.25 16.81
N THR A 224 12.12 6.39 18.08
CA THR A 224 12.37 5.32 19.04
C THR A 224 11.36 4.20 18.87
N LEU A 225 11.65 3.01 19.40
CA LEU A 225 10.71 1.88 19.42
C LEU A 225 9.41 2.21 20.14
N LEU A 226 9.44 3.07 21.16
CA LEU A 226 8.26 3.52 21.90
C LEU A 226 7.35 4.42 21.07
N GLU A 227 7.92 5.34 20.33
CA GLU A 227 7.19 6.25 19.43
C GLU A 227 6.62 5.50 18.23
N SER A 228 7.42 4.63 17.62
CA SER A 228 6.98 3.81 16.48
C SER A 228 5.78 2.91 16.83
N ALA A 229 5.76 2.33 18.04
CA ALA A 229 4.62 1.58 18.51
C ALA A 229 3.34 2.43 18.52
N GLY A 230 3.42 3.68 19.00
CA GLY A 230 2.29 4.61 18.96
C GLY A 230 1.78 4.86 17.55
N VAL A 231 2.69 5.14 16.61
CA VAL A 231 2.32 5.39 15.20
C VAL A 231 1.63 4.18 14.57
N MET A 232 2.16 2.97 14.79
CA MET A 232 1.58 1.73 14.27
C MET A 232 0.20 1.44 14.88
N MET A 233 0.02 1.71 16.18
CA MET A 233 -1.29 1.65 16.84
C MET A 233 -2.29 2.62 16.22
N GLY A 234 -1.86 3.86 15.95
CA GLY A 234 -2.67 4.87 15.28
C GLY A 234 -3.02 4.49 13.85
N ALA A 235 -2.09 3.89 13.11
CA ALA A 235 -2.33 3.43 11.76
C ALA A 235 -3.46 2.38 11.68
N ASN A 236 -3.54 1.48 12.66
CA ASN A 236 -4.64 0.52 12.75
C ASN A 236 -6.01 1.21 12.95
N ILE A 237 -6.08 2.25 13.79
CA ILE A 237 -7.31 3.04 13.92
C ILE A 237 -7.64 3.73 12.60
N GLY A 238 -6.64 4.31 11.91
CA GLY A 238 -6.83 5.00 10.63
C GLY A 238 -7.41 4.10 9.54
N THR A 239 -7.06 2.82 9.54
CA THR A 239 -7.59 1.83 8.58
C THR A 239 -9.11 1.65 8.73
N THR A 240 -9.67 1.86 9.90
CA THR A 240 -11.12 1.69 10.13
C THR A 240 -11.97 2.66 9.31
N ILE A 241 -11.42 3.83 8.92
CA ILE A 241 -12.10 4.81 8.06
C ILE A 241 -12.48 4.18 6.72
N THR A 242 -11.62 3.32 6.15
CA THR A 242 -11.93 2.62 4.89
C THR A 242 -13.18 1.74 5.04
N GLY A 243 -13.34 1.04 6.17
CA GLY A 243 -14.52 0.23 6.46
C GLY A 243 -15.82 1.06 6.45
N TRP A 244 -15.79 2.25 7.06
CA TRP A 244 -16.90 3.19 7.05
C TRP A 244 -17.20 3.74 5.64
N LEU A 245 -16.16 4.10 4.88
CA LEU A 245 -16.32 4.57 3.50
C LEU A 245 -17.00 3.51 2.63
N VAL A 246 -16.55 2.24 2.72
CA VAL A 246 -17.14 1.14 1.96
C VAL A 246 -18.59 0.87 2.39
N SER A 247 -18.84 0.77 3.70
CA SER A 247 -20.19 0.44 4.22
C SER A 247 -21.22 1.55 3.96
N LEU A 248 -20.86 2.82 4.25
CA LEU A 248 -21.79 3.95 4.08
C LEU A 248 -21.96 4.32 2.62
N PHE A 249 -20.84 4.61 1.94
CA PHE A 249 -20.89 5.17 0.59
C PHE A 249 -20.96 4.10 -0.51
N GLY A 250 -20.43 2.91 -0.23
CA GLY A 250 -20.46 1.81 -1.18
C GLY A 250 -21.77 1.05 -1.19
N PHE A 251 -22.30 0.75 -0.01
CA PHE A 251 -23.43 -0.15 0.11
C PHE A 251 -24.74 0.57 0.47
N LYS A 252 -24.74 1.43 1.50
CA LYS A 252 -25.96 2.13 1.92
C LYS A 252 -26.38 3.22 0.91
N ILE A 253 -25.45 4.05 0.43
CA ILE A 253 -25.73 5.14 -0.52
C ILE A 253 -25.51 4.70 -1.97
N SER A 254 -24.75 3.64 -2.22
CA SER A 254 -24.42 3.11 -3.57
C SER A 254 -23.81 4.15 -4.51
N LEU A 255 -22.76 4.86 -4.05
CA LEU A 255 -22.08 5.91 -4.83
C LEU A 255 -21.56 5.44 -6.19
N SER A 256 -21.42 4.13 -6.40
CA SER A 256 -21.07 3.58 -7.72
C SER A 256 -21.98 4.06 -8.84
N THR A 257 -23.26 4.32 -8.54
CA THR A 257 -24.25 4.85 -9.49
C THR A 257 -23.92 6.28 -9.93
N TYR A 258 -23.31 7.07 -9.04
CA TYR A 258 -22.95 8.47 -9.27
C TYR A 258 -21.48 8.68 -9.67
N ALA A 259 -20.70 7.60 -9.80
CA ALA A 259 -19.26 7.67 -10.03
C ALA A 259 -18.87 8.50 -11.26
N LEU A 260 -19.65 8.41 -12.35
CA LEU A 260 -19.41 9.20 -13.56
C LEU A 260 -19.56 10.72 -13.34
N ILE A 261 -20.38 11.15 -12.39
CA ILE A 261 -20.52 12.57 -12.02
C ILE A 261 -19.23 13.06 -11.37
N PHE A 262 -18.65 12.27 -10.46
CA PHE A 262 -17.36 12.61 -9.85
C PHE A 262 -16.24 12.65 -10.89
N ILE A 263 -16.23 11.73 -11.87
CA ILE A 263 -15.27 11.78 -12.98
C ILE A 263 -15.46 13.06 -13.80
N ALA A 264 -16.69 13.45 -14.11
CA ALA A 264 -17.00 14.67 -14.85
C ALA A 264 -16.53 15.93 -14.10
N LEU A 265 -16.59 15.95 -12.77
CA LEU A 265 -16.09 17.04 -11.94
C LEU A 265 -14.56 17.04 -11.83
N GLY A 266 -13.94 15.87 -11.74
CA GLY A 266 -12.50 15.72 -11.59
C GLY A 266 -11.73 15.91 -12.89
N ALA A 267 -12.25 15.44 -14.02
CA ALA A 267 -11.56 15.46 -15.31
C ALA A 267 -11.13 16.87 -15.77
N PRO A 268 -11.94 17.94 -15.68
CA PRO A 268 -11.49 19.27 -16.03
C PRO A 268 -10.30 19.77 -15.22
N LEU A 269 -10.21 19.37 -13.93
CA LEU A 269 -9.13 19.78 -13.04
C LEU A 269 -7.78 19.18 -13.46
N MET A 270 -7.75 18.05 -14.17
CA MET A 270 -6.52 17.44 -14.69
C MET A 270 -5.80 18.33 -15.70
N PHE A 271 -6.56 19.12 -16.47
CA PHE A 271 -6.03 20.00 -17.53
C PHE A 271 -5.60 21.37 -17.00
N MET A 272 -5.81 21.64 -15.71
CA MET A 272 -5.37 22.90 -15.11
C MET A 272 -3.87 22.88 -14.81
N SER A 273 -3.21 24.04 -14.92
CA SER A 273 -1.75 24.16 -14.75
C SER A 273 -1.30 24.06 -13.27
N LYS A 274 -2.18 24.35 -12.32
CA LYS A 274 -1.85 24.34 -10.87
C LYS A 274 -1.77 22.91 -10.34
N LYS A 275 -0.61 22.54 -9.80
CA LYS A 275 -0.34 21.18 -9.23
C LYS A 275 -1.38 20.74 -8.19
N ASN A 276 -1.78 21.64 -7.29
CA ASN A 276 -2.79 21.31 -6.26
C ASN A 276 -4.16 20.92 -6.86
N LEU A 277 -4.54 21.51 -8.00
CA LEU A 277 -5.79 21.16 -8.69
C LEU A 277 -5.71 19.79 -9.36
N LYS A 278 -4.51 19.41 -9.87
CA LYS A 278 -4.26 18.04 -10.36
C LYS A 278 -4.34 17.01 -9.22
N GLY A 279 -3.85 17.34 -8.04
CA GLY A 279 -4.01 16.49 -6.85
C GLY A 279 -5.49 16.27 -6.51
N TRP A 280 -6.29 17.32 -6.49
CA TRP A 280 -7.74 17.19 -6.29
C TRP A 280 -8.42 16.41 -7.42
N ALA A 281 -7.98 16.58 -8.68
CA ALA A 281 -8.48 15.78 -9.80
C ALA A 281 -8.25 14.27 -9.56
N ASN A 282 -7.03 13.89 -9.22
CA ASN A 282 -6.68 12.51 -8.92
C ASN A 282 -7.48 11.97 -7.72
N ALA A 283 -7.65 12.77 -6.67
CA ALA A 283 -8.43 12.37 -5.49
C ALA A 283 -9.90 12.10 -5.86
N ILE A 284 -10.54 13.00 -6.62
CA ILE A 284 -11.96 12.87 -7.00
C ILE A 284 -12.15 11.73 -8.00
N ILE A 285 -11.30 11.61 -9.01
CA ILE A 285 -11.37 10.52 -10.00
C ILE A 285 -11.06 9.18 -9.33
N GLY A 286 -10.03 9.13 -8.47
CA GLY A 286 -9.69 7.93 -7.70
C GLY A 286 -10.85 7.47 -6.81
N PHE A 287 -11.53 8.40 -6.13
CA PHE A 287 -12.74 8.15 -5.36
C PHE A 287 -13.86 7.53 -6.24
N ALA A 288 -14.09 8.09 -7.42
CA ALA A 288 -15.07 7.55 -8.36
C ALA A 288 -14.73 6.13 -8.82
N ILE A 289 -13.47 5.88 -9.21
CA ILE A 289 -13.00 4.58 -9.66
C ILE A 289 -13.07 3.55 -8.54
N LEU A 290 -12.74 3.93 -7.30
CA LEU A 290 -12.87 3.08 -6.12
C LEU A 290 -14.31 2.56 -5.98
N PHE A 291 -15.32 3.45 -6.02
CA PHE A 291 -16.72 3.03 -5.90
C PHE A 291 -17.23 2.28 -7.13
N MET A 292 -16.73 2.58 -8.33
CA MET A 292 -17.00 1.74 -9.52
C MET A 292 -16.46 0.32 -9.31
N GLY A 293 -15.20 0.19 -8.85
CA GLY A 293 -14.59 -1.09 -8.52
C GLY A 293 -15.40 -1.87 -7.47
N LEU A 294 -15.86 -1.18 -6.42
CA LEU A 294 -16.71 -1.77 -5.39
C LEU A 294 -18.08 -2.21 -5.95
N GLY A 295 -18.68 -1.43 -6.84
CA GLY A 295 -19.91 -1.81 -7.52
C GLY A 295 -19.75 -3.05 -8.39
N PHE A 296 -18.67 -3.13 -9.15
CA PHE A 296 -18.33 -4.34 -9.91
C PHE A 296 -18.02 -5.53 -9.01
N LEU A 297 -17.33 -5.31 -7.88
CA LEU A 297 -17.03 -6.35 -6.88
C LEU A 297 -18.34 -6.93 -6.31
N LYS A 298 -19.29 -6.06 -5.91
CA LYS A 298 -20.61 -6.47 -5.45
C LYS A 298 -21.37 -7.32 -6.49
N ASN A 299 -21.26 -6.97 -7.76
CA ASN A 299 -21.92 -7.71 -8.85
C ASN A 299 -21.15 -8.98 -9.27
N ALA A 300 -19.85 -9.05 -9.04
CA ALA A 300 -19.03 -10.22 -9.33
C ALA A 300 -19.24 -11.35 -8.31
N VAL A 301 -19.54 -11.01 -7.06
CA VAL A 301 -19.90 -11.99 -6.03
C VAL A 301 -21.32 -12.50 -6.26
N PRO A 302 -21.50 -13.82 -6.49
CA PRO A 302 -22.83 -14.38 -6.80
C PRO A 302 -23.80 -14.28 -5.61
N ASP A 303 -25.08 -14.20 -5.92
CA ASP A 303 -26.15 -14.37 -4.94
C ASP A 303 -26.36 -15.87 -4.69
N LEU A 304 -25.82 -16.39 -3.60
CA LEU A 304 -25.95 -17.78 -3.22
C LEU A 304 -27.17 -17.97 -2.32
N GLY A 305 -27.97 -19.00 -2.59
CA GLY A 305 -29.07 -19.41 -1.70
C GLY A 305 -28.55 -20.02 -0.39
N ALA A 306 -29.38 -20.05 0.64
CA ALA A 306 -29.04 -20.65 1.93
C ALA A 306 -28.65 -22.15 1.82
N ASP A 307 -29.15 -22.83 0.80
CA ASP A 307 -28.85 -24.24 0.51
C ASP A 307 -27.53 -24.45 -0.22
N SER A 308 -26.83 -23.39 -0.58
CA SER A 308 -25.52 -23.48 -1.23
C SER A 308 -24.49 -24.15 -0.31
N PRO A 309 -23.71 -25.14 -0.80
CA PRO A 309 -22.66 -25.79 0.00
C PRO A 309 -21.65 -24.82 0.62
N ILE A 310 -21.40 -23.68 -0.02
CA ILE A 310 -20.52 -22.64 0.46
C ILE A 310 -21.13 -21.93 1.67
N VAL A 311 -22.41 -21.54 1.60
CA VAL A 311 -23.10 -20.89 2.70
C VAL A 311 -23.23 -21.86 3.89
N GLN A 312 -23.61 -23.11 3.61
CA GLN A 312 -23.68 -24.15 4.64
C GLN A 312 -22.34 -24.42 5.32
N PHE A 313 -21.23 -24.41 4.57
CA PHE A 313 -19.89 -24.52 5.14
C PHE A 313 -19.61 -23.41 6.15
N PHE A 314 -19.90 -22.17 5.82
CA PHE A 314 -19.69 -21.05 6.74
C PHE A 314 -20.62 -21.09 7.95
N THR A 315 -21.88 -21.51 7.79
CA THR A 315 -22.84 -21.63 8.89
C THR A 315 -22.49 -22.76 9.84
N GLN A 316 -22.04 -23.92 9.34
CA GLN A 316 -21.62 -25.04 10.17
C GLN A 316 -20.44 -24.70 11.11
N PHE A 317 -19.49 -23.87 10.63
CA PHE A 317 -18.39 -23.41 11.49
C PHE A 317 -18.82 -22.35 12.50
N SER A 318 -19.95 -21.65 12.30
CA SER A 318 -20.53 -20.75 13.31
C SER A 318 -21.04 -21.52 14.51
N ASP A 319 -21.45 -22.80 14.37
CA ASP A 319 -21.91 -23.67 15.45
C ASP A 319 -20.77 -24.16 16.37
N SER A 320 -19.50 -23.96 15.96
CA SER A 320 -18.31 -24.29 16.74
C SER A 320 -17.59 -23.00 17.20
N PRO A 321 -18.02 -22.38 18.33
CA PRO A 321 -17.70 -20.97 18.60
C PRO A 321 -16.19 -20.67 18.67
N TRP A 322 -15.37 -21.57 19.18
CA TRP A 322 -13.93 -21.35 19.29
C TRP A 322 -13.16 -21.73 18.02
N LEU A 323 -13.41 -22.93 17.49
CA LEU A 323 -12.70 -23.43 16.32
C LEU A 323 -13.06 -22.61 15.08
N GLY A 324 -14.34 -22.26 14.94
CA GLY A 324 -14.82 -21.41 13.86
C GLY A 324 -14.16 -20.04 13.87
N ARG A 325 -14.13 -19.35 15.00
CA ARG A 325 -13.49 -18.02 15.11
C ARG A 325 -12.01 -18.07 14.73
N ILE A 326 -11.26 -19.06 15.26
CA ILE A 326 -9.84 -19.22 14.94
C ILE A 326 -9.65 -19.50 13.44
N ALA A 327 -10.46 -20.38 12.85
CA ALA A 327 -10.37 -20.70 11.42
C ALA A 327 -10.62 -19.48 10.55
N PHE A 328 -11.61 -18.63 10.88
CA PHE A 328 -11.91 -17.42 10.09
C PHE A 328 -10.90 -16.29 10.34
N VAL A 329 -10.32 -16.18 11.53
CA VAL A 329 -9.15 -15.31 11.76
C VAL A 329 -7.99 -15.74 10.89
N LEU A 330 -7.68 -17.03 10.81
CA LEU A 330 -6.62 -17.55 9.94
C LEU A 330 -6.93 -17.30 8.44
N LEU A 331 -8.20 -17.47 8.05
CA LEU A 331 -8.64 -17.20 6.67
C LEU A 331 -8.48 -15.71 6.32
N GLY A 332 -8.95 -14.79 7.18
CA GLY A 332 -8.79 -13.34 7.00
C GLY A 332 -7.31 -12.94 6.96
N THR A 333 -6.47 -13.56 7.81
CA THR A 333 -5.01 -13.36 7.77
C THR A 333 -4.43 -13.80 6.43
N LEU A 334 -4.78 -14.99 5.95
CA LEU A 334 -4.31 -15.53 4.67
C LEU A 334 -4.73 -14.65 3.50
N VAL A 335 -6.01 -14.24 3.44
CA VAL A 335 -6.52 -13.35 2.39
C VAL A 335 -5.72 -12.06 2.35
N THR A 336 -5.48 -11.44 3.51
CA THR A 336 -4.73 -10.17 3.57
C THR A 336 -3.26 -10.34 3.18
N VAL A 337 -2.61 -11.43 3.59
CA VAL A 337 -1.23 -11.74 3.19
C VAL A 337 -1.11 -11.94 1.67
N VAL A 338 -2.10 -12.59 1.05
CA VAL A 338 -2.12 -12.82 -0.42
C VAL A 338 -2.42 -11.53 -1.18
N VAL A 339 -3.44 -10.79 -0.75
CA VAL A 339 -3.89 -9.55 -1.41
C VAL A 339 -2.94 -8.37 -1.14
N GLN A 340 -2.14 -8.43 -0.06
CA GLN A 340 -1.22 -7.35 0.39
C GLN A 340 -1.93 -6.02 0.68
N SER A 341 -3.25 -6.05 0.95
CA SER A 341 -4.08 -4.89 1.24
C SER A 341 -5.23 -5.25 2.16
N SER A 342 -5.19 -4.77 3.40
CA SER A 342 -6.27 -4.97 4.38
C SER A 342 -7.57 -4.26 3.96
N SER A 343 -7.47 -3.09 3.33
CA SER A 343 -8.64 -2.37 2.81
C SER A 343 -9.36 -3.15 1.71
N ALA A 344 -8.61 -3.82 0.82
CA ALA A 344 -9.17 -4.65 -0.23
C ALA A 344 -9.74 -5.97 0.34
N ALA A 345 -9.07 -6.60 1.30
CA ALA A 345 -9.57 -7.77 2.01
C ALA A 345 -10.89 -7.42 2.73
N MET A 346 -10.93 -6.29 3.45
CA MET A 346 -12.13 -5.79 4.10
C MET A 346 -13.29 -5.53 3.12
N ALA A 347 -13.03 -4.89 1.97
CA ALA A 347 -14.05 -4.66 0.96
C ALA A 347 -14.65 -5.98 0.45
N LEU A 348 -13.83 -7.02 0.28
CA LEU A 348 -14.27 -8.36 -0.07
C LEU A 348 -15.12 -8.97 1.05
N THR A 349 -14.64 -8.96 2.30
CA THR A 349 -15.36 -9.46 3.49
C THR A 349 -16.71 -8.78 3.65
N LEU A 350 -16.75 -7.44 3.59
CA LEU A 350 -17.99 -6.66 3.64
C LEU A 350 -18.95 -7.00 2.50
N THR A 351 -18.43 -7.25 1.28
CA THR A 351 -19.24 -7.66 0.13
C THR A 351 -19.83 -9.05 0.34
N MET A 352 -19.07 -10.00 0.90
CA MET A 352 -19.58 -11.35 1.20
C MET A 352 -20.66 -11.33 2.27
N VAL A 353 -20.54 -10.46 3.30
CA VAL A 353 -21.59 -10.25 4.30
C VAL A 353 -22.83 -9.60 3.69
N LEU A 354 -22.64 -8.57 2.85
CA LEU A 354 -23.73 -7.92 2.13
C LEU A 354 -24.52 -8.89 1.25
N LYS A 355 -23.84 -9.87 0.63
CA LYS A 355 -24.46 -10.93 -0.16
C LYS A 355 -25.10 -12.03 0.69
N GLY A 356 -24.83 -12.07 2.00
CA GLY A 356 -25.33 -13.10 2.91
C GLY A 356 -24.59 -14.44 2.76
N ILE A 357 -23.39 -14.44 2.17
CA ILE A 357 -22.54 -15.63 2.05
C ILE A 357 -21.94 -15.99 3.40
N ILE A 358 -21.52 -14.97 4.15
CA ILE A 358 -20.98 -15.13 5.51
C ILE A 358 -21.81 -14.29 6.50
N PRO A 359 -22.09 -14.84 7.69
CA PRO A 359 -22.79 -14.09 8.74
C PRO A 359 -21.91 -13.01 9.37
N PHE A 360 -22.53 -12.10 10.12
CA PHE A 360 -21.89 -10.96 10.79
C PHE A 360 -20.71 -11.39 11.68
N GLU A 361 -20.88 -12.44 12.49
CA GLU A 361 -19.83 -12.98 13.38
C GLU A 361 -18.62 -13.48 12.60
N VAL A 362 -18.84 -14.20 11.50
CA VAL A 362 -17.74 -14.69 10.64
C VAL A 362 -16.99 -13.53 10.01
N GLY A 363 -17.72 -12.50 9.51
CA GLY A 363 -17.12 -11.29 8.99
C GLY A 363 -16.24 -10.57 10.02
N ALA A 364 -16.70 -10.50 11.28
CA ALA A 364 -15.93 -9.92 12.38
C ALA A 364 -14.65 -10.71 12.67
N ALA A 365 -14.71 -12.05 12.69
CA ALA A 365 -13.53 -12.89 12.86
C ALA A 365 -12.52 -12.72 11.69
N MET A 366 -13.00 -12.61 10.45
CA MET A 366 -12.13 -12.34 9.30
C MET A 366 -11.42 -10.99 9.43
N ILE A 367 -12.12 -9.91 9.86
CA ILE A 367 -11.52 -8.58 10.09
C ILE A 367 -10.42 -8.64 11.15
N LEU A 368 -10.58 -9.42 12.22
CA LEU A 368 -9.50 -9.64 13.19
C LEU A 368 -8.27 -10.28 12.52
N GLY A 369 -8.51 -11.24 11.62
CA GLY A 369 -7.45 -11.86 10.83
C GLY A 369 -6.76 -10.88 9.87
N GLU A 370 -7.52 -9.99 9.26
CA GLU A 370 -7.00 -8.95 8.36
C GLU A 370 -6.02 -8.02 9.08
N ASN A 371 -6.29 -7.68 10.33
CA ASN A 371 -5.37 -6.89 11.17
C ASN A 371 -4.03 -7.64 11.41
N ILE A 372 -4.05 -8.95 11.66
CA ILE A 372 -2.81 -9.74 11.76
C ILE A 372 -2.11 -9.77 10.40
N GLY A 373 -2.85 -10.06 9.32
CA GLY A 373 -2.29 -10.16 7.96
C GLY A 373 -1.56 -8.90 7.50
N THR A 374 -2.04 -7.72 7.91
CA THR A 374 -1.40 -6.43 7.59
C THR A 374 0.03 -6.34 8.12
N THR A 375 0.37 -7.03 9.19
CA THR A 375 1.70 -6.94 9.81
C THR A 375 2.81 -7.53 8.96
N ILE A 376 2.48 -8.43 8.02
CA ILE A 376 3.47 -9.07 7.14
C ILE A 376 4.24 -8.04 6.30
N THR A 377 3.61 -6.95 5.89
CA THR A 377 4.24 -5.89 5.10
C THR A 377 5.37 -5.21 5.87
N ALA A 378 5.15 -4.91 7.16
CA ALA A 378 6.17 -4.35 8.04
C ALA A 378 7.31 -5.36 8.32
N GLU A 379 6.99 -6.63 8.55
CA GLU A 379 7.99 -7.69 8.74
C GLU A 379 8.87 -7.84 7.49
N LEU A 380 8.27 -7.87 6.29
CA LEU A 380 9.03 -7.96 5.02
C LEU A 380 9.91 -6.72 4.81
N ALA A 381 9.39 -5.51 5.03
CA ALA A 381 10.18 -4.28 4.92
C ALA A 381 11.36 -4.27 5.90
N SER A 382 11.19 -4.82 7.10
CA SER A 382 12.25 -4.87 8.12
C SER A 382 13.38 -5.84 7.80
N LEU A 383 13.21 -6.80 6.89
CA LEU A 383 14.22 -7.83 6.58
C LEU A 383 15.55 -7.23 6.10
N VAL A 384 15.46 -6.15 5.32
CA VAL A 384 16.63 -5.43 4.78
C VAL A 384 17.16 -4.37 5.75
N GLY A 385 16.39 -4.04 6.80
CA GLY A 385 16.74 -3.04 7.80
C GLY A 385 17.65 -3.56 8.92
N ASN A 386 18.07 -2.65 9.79
CA ASN A 386 18.86 -2.92 10.98
C ASN A 386 18.05 -3.63 12.09
N VAL A 387 18.69 -3.86 13.23
CA VAL A 387 18.04 -4.54 14.38
C VAL A 387 16.83 -3.76 14.91
N HIS A 388 16.87 -2.43 14.87
CA HIS A 388 15.79 -1.57 15.37
C HIS A 388 14.55 -1.63 14.45
N ALA A 389 14.75 -1.65 13.12
CA ALA A 389 13.70 -1.87 12.14
C ALA A 389 12.95 -3.20 12.39
N LYS A 390 13.71 -4.30 12.58
CA LYS A 390 13.15 -5.63 12.89
C LYS A 390 12.38 -5.66 14.20
N ARG A 391 12.88 -4.96 15.24
CA ARG A 391 12.18 -4.82 16.53
C ARG A 391 10.88 -4.05 16.38
N SER A 392 10.88 -2.97 15.60
CA SER A 392 9.69 -2.17 15.33
C SER A 392 8.60 -2.98 14.62
N ALA A 393 8.93 -3.72 13.55
CA ALA A 393 8.01 -4.62 12.87
C ALA A 393 7.47 -5.71 13.82
N ARG A 394 8.33 -6.29 14.67
CA ARG A 394 7.93 -7.27 15.67
C ARG A 394 6.94 -6.72 16.69
N ILE A 395 7.11 -5.45 17.12
CA ILE A 395 6.15 -4.78 18.01
C ILE A 395 4.78 -4.67 17.35
N HIS A 396 4.72 -4.32 16.06
CA HIS A 396 3.48 -4.26 15.28
C HIS A 396 2.77 -5.61 15.22
N SER A 397 3.52 -6.68 14.91
CA SER A 397 2.97 -8.04 14.87
C SER A 397 2.45 -8.48 16.24
N MET A 398 3.21 -8.25 17.31
CA MET A 398 2.79 -8.61 18.68
C MET A 398 1.55 -7.83 19.11
N PHE A 399 1.47 -6.53 18.81
CA PHE A 399 0.31 -5.71 19.12
C PHE A 399 -0.97 -6.27 18.50
N ASN A 400 -0.94 -6.64 17.21
CA ASN A 400 -2.09 -7.20 16.53
C ASN A 400 -2.44 -8.62 17.04
N ILE A 401 -1.45 -9.49 17.22
CA ILE A 401 -1.67 -10.87 17.72
C ILE A 401 -2.26 -10.85 19.12
N VAL A 402 -1.72 -10.05 20.04
CA VAL A 402 -2.25 -9.93 21.41
C VAL A 402 -3.65 -9.33 21.38
N GLY A 403 -3.89 -8.33 20.54
CA GLY A 403 -5.19 -7.72 20.34
C GLY A 403 -6.24 -8.73 19.88
N VAL A 404 -5.93 -9.50 18.85
CA VAL A 404 -6.84 -10.52 18.33
C VAL A 404 -7.07 -11.63 19.33
N PHE A 405 -6.03 -12.03 20.08
CA PHE A 405 -6.14 -13.09 21.08
C PHE A 405 -7.19 -12.76 22.16
N TRP A 406 -7.14 -11.58 22.80
CA TRP A 406 -8.13 -11.21 23.79
C TRP A 406 -9.51 -10.96 23.18
N MET A 407 -9.56 -10.41 21.94
CA MET A 407 -10.82 -10.15 21.27
C MET A 407 -11.56 -11.43 20.89
N ILE A 408 -10.88 -12.49 20.43
CA ILE A 408 -11.52 -13.78 20.15
C ILE A 408 -12.28 -14.29 21.39
N ILE A 409 -11.74 -14.07 22.58
CA ILE A 409 -12.36 -14.48 23.85
C ILE A 409 -13.61 -13.63 24.14
N LEU A 410 -13.53 -12.31 23.98
CA LEU A 410 -14.58 -11.38 24.31
C LEU A 410 -15.53 -11.05 23.14
N MET A 411 -15.31 -11.64 21.97
CA MET A 411 -16.03 -11.33 20.74
C MET A 411 -17.56 -11.38 20.87
N PRO A 412 -18.19 -12.37 21.52
CA PRO A 412 -19.64 -12.40 21.64
C PRO A 412 -20.18 -11.17 22.37
N PHE A 413 -19.54 -10.81 23.49
CA PHE A 413 -19.94 -9.64 24.27
C PHE A 413 -19.74 -8.34 23.50
N PHE A 414 -18.67 -8.25 22.69
CA PHE A 414 -18.43 -7.08 21.83
C PHE A 414 -19.46 -6.97 20.72
N LEU A 415 -19.81 -8.06 20.06
CA LEU A 415 -20.80 -8.07 18.99
C LEU A 415 -22.20 -7.74 19.52
N GLU A 416 -22.59 -8.29 20.68
CA GLU A 416 -23.83 -7.96 21.36
C GLU A 416 -23.87 -6.48 21.76
N GLY A 417 -22.80 -5.96 22.36
CA GLY A 417 -22.66 -4.55 22.73
C GLY A 417 -22.78 -3.60 21.54
N ILE A 418 -22.14 -3.95 20.39
CA ILE A 418 -22.24 -3.17 19.16
C ILE A 418 -23.65 -3.22 18.58
N SER A 419 -24.31 -4.39 18.57
CA SER A 419 -25.66 -4.55 18.08
C SER A 419 -26.64 -3.71 18.93
N SER A 420 -26.55 -3.78 20.24
CA SER A 420 -27.37 -3.00 21.18
C SER A 420 -27.13 -1.48 21.03
N PHE A 421 -25.87 -1.07 20.89
CA PHE A 421 -25.52 0.34 20.66
C PHE A 421 -26.10 0.87 19.34
N MET A 422 -25.93 0.12 18.25
CA MET A 422 -26.39 0.53 16.93
C MET A 422 -27.94 0.55 16.84
N GLU A 423 -28.58 -0.41 17.49
CA GLU A 423 -30.05 -0.44 17.58
C GLU A 423 -30.57 0.76 18.39
N THR A 424 -29.93 1.08 19.53
CA THR A 424 -30.35 2.20 20.39
C THR A 424 -30.10 3.56 19.73
N VAL A 425 -28.97 3.75 19.04
CA VAL A 425 -28.53 5.07 18.54
C VAL A 425 -28.97 5.32 17.10
N TRP A 426 -29.01 4.29 16.27
CA TRP A 426 -29.25 4.40 14.81
C TRP A 426 -30.48 3.63 14.32
N ASP A 427 -31.18 2.91 15.19
CA ASP A 427 -32.31 2.03 14.84
C ASP A 427 -31.90 0.99 13.77
N ILE A 428 -30.69 0.44 13.89
CA ILE A 428 -30.11 -0.54 12.97
C ILE A 428 -29.59 -1.73 13.78
N ASN A 429 -30.18 -2.91 13.57
CA ASN A 429 -29.66 -4.16 14.14
C ASN A 429 -28.76 -4.87 13.12
N PRO A 430 -27.47 -5.07 13.39
CA PRO A 430 -26.54 -5.77 12.50
C PRO A 430 -26.93 -7.21 12.17
N ASN A 431 -27.77 -7.84 13.00
CA ASN A 431 -28.20 -9.23 12.82
C ASN A 431 -29.44 -9.35 11.92
N ASP A 432 -30.23 -8.27 11.76
CA ASP A 432 -31.54 -8.30 11.08
C ASP A 432 -31.47 -7.89 9.60
N GLY A 433 -30.28 -7.56 9.07
CA GLY A 433 -30.18 -7.16 7.68
C GLY A 433 -28.76 -7.10 7.15
N LYS A 434 -28.63 -7.37 5.86
CA LYS A 434 -27.32 -7.42 5.17
C LYS A 434 -26.59 -6.08 5.20
N GLU A 435 -27.29 -4.96 5.06
CA GLU A 435 -26.71 -3.61 5.14
C GLU A 435 -26.34 -3.24 6.58
N GLY A 436 -27.21 -3.58 7.56
CA GLY A 436 -26.92 -3.42 8.99
C GLY A 436 -25.67 -4.16 9.40
N ALA A 437 -25.49 -5.38 8.93
CA ALA A 437 -24.31 -6.20 9.20
C ALA A 437 -23.01 -5.55 8.69
N THR A 438 -23.00 -4.91 7.51
CA THR A 438 -21.80 -4.23 7.00
C THR A 438 -21.43 -2.99 7.82
N LEU A 439 -22.43 -2.23 8.28
CA LEU A 439 -22.20 -1.11 9.20
C LEU A 439 -21.74 -1.60 10.57
N GLY A 440 -22.31 -2.70 11.05
CA GLY A 440 -21.89 -3.38 12.28
C GLY A 440 -20.44 -3.82 12.23
N LEU A 441 -19.97 -4.35 11.11
CA LEU A 441 -18.56 -4.71 10.91
C LEU A 441 -17.63 -3.49 10.93
N ALA A 442 -18.01 -2.37 10.33
CA ALA A 442 -17.22 -1.14 10.40
C ALA A 442 -17.15 -0.60 11.85
N ALA A 443 -18.28 -0.67 12.59
CA ALA A 443 -18.34 -0.31 14.00
C ALA A 443 -17.49 -1.26 14.85
N PHE A 444 -17.57 -2.58 14.64
CA PHE A 444 -16.73 -3.58 15.30
C PHE A 444 -15.25 -3.34 15.07
N HIS A 445 -14.85 -3.11 13.81
CA HIS A 445 -13.45 -2.83 13.47
C HIS A 445 -12.92 -1.59 14.20
N THR A 446 -13.73 -0.54 14.28
CA THR A 446 -13.37 0.69 15.00
C THR A 446 -13.30 0.45 16.50
N ALA A 447 -14.32 -0.16 17.09
CA ALA A 447 -14.39 -0.45 18.52
C ALA A 447 -13.23 -1.36 18.96
N PHE A 448 -12.92 -2.40 18.18
CA PHE A 448 -11.79 -3.29 18.42
C PHE A 448 -10.46 -2.52 18.44
N ASN A 449 -10.15 -1.76 17.36
CA ASN A 449 -8.87 -1.07 17.28
C ASN A 449 -8.72 0.02 18.34
N LEU A 450 -9.77 0.79 18.64
CA LEU A 450 -9.76 1.76 19.74
C LEU A 450 -9.53 1.08 21.09
N SER A 451 -10.24 0.00 21.39
CA SER A 451 -10.09 -0.76 22.64
C SER A 451 -8.70 -1.38 22.75
N ASN A 452 -8.19 -1.94 21.66
CA ASN A 452 -6.86 -2.54 21.62
C ASN A 452 -5.75 -1.51 21.87
N VAL A 453 -5.85 -0.32 21.26
CA VAL A 453 -4.92 0.78 21.52
C VAL A 453 -5.05 1.26 22.96
N PHE A 454 -6.26 1.47 23.46
CA PHE A 454 -6.49 1.91 24.84
C PHE A 454 -5.90 0.93 25.88
N LEU A 455 -6.06 -0.35 25.64
CA LEU A 455 -5.51 -1.39 26.53
C LEU A 455 -3.99 -1.50 26.41
N LEU A 456 -3.44 -1.57 25.20
CA LEU A 456 -2.04 -1.94 24.99
C LEU A 456 -1.06 -0.76 24.99
N ILE A 457 -1.53 0.48 24.89
CA ILE A 457 -0.65 1.66 24.91
C ILE A 457 0.16 1.78 26.23
N TRP A 458 -0.42 1.29 27.34
CA TRP A 458 0.25 1.25 28.62
C TRP A 458 1.35 0.18 28.69
N PHE A 459 1.20 -0.89 27.90
CA PHE A 459 2.13 -2.03 27.84
C PHE A 459 3.17 -1.93 26.73
N VAL A 460 3.25 -0.80 26.02
CA VAL A 460 4.27 -0.56 24.98
C VAL A 460 5.70 -0.81 25.50
N PRO A 461 6.11 -0.38 26.72
CA PRO A 461 7.46 -0.68 27.21
C PRO A 461 7.72 -2.18 27.36
N GLN A 462 6.69 -2.98 27.68
CA GLN A 462 6.80 -4.43 27.77
C GLN A 462 6.93 -5.07 26.39
N LEU A 463 6.15 -4.61 25.42
CA LEU A 463 6.26 -5.04 24.00
C LEU A 463 7.66 -4.76 23.46
N VAL A 464 8.22 -3.59 23.73
CA VAL A 464 9.59 -3.22 23.35
C VAL A 464 10.60 -4.18 23.99
N ARG A 465 10.52 -4.45 25.29
CA ARG A 465 11.42 -5.42 25.95
C ARG A 465 11.35 -6.82 25.36
N ILE A 466 10.15 -7.27 24.99
CA ILE A 466 9.97 -8.58 24.34
C ILE A 466 10.60 -8.57 22.95
N ALA A 467 10.39 -7.50 22.17
CA ALA A 467 11.00 -7.35 20.85
C ALA A 467 12.54 -7.34 20.94
N GLU A 468 13.12 -6.65 21.92
CA GLU A 468 14.58 -6.64 22.17
C GLU A 468 15.13 -7.99 22.57
N ARG A 469 14.38 -8.80 23.32
CA ARG A 469 14.77 -10.17 23.69
C ARG A 469 14.67 -11.15 22.54
N THR A 470 13.68 -10.97 21.66
CA THR A 470 13.45 -11.87 20.51
C THR A 470 14.33 -11.53 19.32
N VAL A 471 14.65 -10.27 19.11
CA VAL A 471 15.52 -9.77 18.05
C VAL A 471 16.81 -9.23 18.66
N LYS A 472 17.83 -10.12 18.75
CA LYS A 472 19.13 -9.79 19.34
C LYS A 472 20.00 -9.02 18.35
N SER A 473 20.76 -8.02 18.85
CA SER A 473 21.81 -7.37 18.07
C SER A 473 23.01 -8.31 17.89
N LYS A 474 23.66 -8.23 16.73
CA LYS A 474 24.90 -8.96 16.41
C LYS A 474 26.16 -8.15 16.74
N GLY A 475 26.04 -7.01 17.43
CA GLY A 475 27.13 -6.12 17.79
C GLY A 475 27.66 -5.30 16.60
N GLU A 476 29.00 -5.09 16.53
CA GLU A 476 29.64 -4.26 15.48
C GLU A 476 29.42 -4.79 14.05
N ASP A 477 29.03 -6.05 13.87
CA ASP A 477 28.67 -6.61 12.55
C ASP A 477 27.32 -6.04 12.02
N ASP A 478 26.49 -5.43 12.86
CA ASP A 478 25.30 -4.69 12.44
C ASP A 478 25.65 -3.28 11.89
N GLU A 479 26.90 -2.80 12.07
CA GLU A 479 27.42 -1.52 11.56
C GLU A 479 28.07 -1.61 10.16
N ILE A 480 27.80 -2.66 9.39
CA ILE A 480 28.21 -2.70 7.99
C ILE A 480 27.48 -1.55 7.28
N PHE A 481 28.28 -0.62 6.70
CA PHE A 481 27.77 0.48 5.87
C PHE A 481 26.89 -0.07 4.75
N LYS A 482 25.60 -0.15 5.04
CA LYS A 482 24.51 -0.38 4.09
C LYS A 482 23.67 0.87 4.08
N LEU A 483 23.04 1.15 2.96
CA LEU A 483 21.93 2.09 2.92
C LEU A 483 20.99 1.76 4.09
N GLU A 484 20.78 2.70 4.99
CA GLU A 484 19.94 2.47 6.16
C GLU A 484 18.53 2.97 5.94
N TYR A 485 18.41 4.08 5.24
CA TYR A 485 17.17 4.83 5.12
C TYR A 485 16.40 4.47 3.85
N ILE A 486 17.09 4.33 2.73
CA ILE A 486 16.49 4.05 1.42
C ILE A 486 16.54 2.56 1.01
N ALA A 487 17.11 1.70 1.84
CA ALA A 487 17.22 0.25 1.57
C ALA A 487 15.85 -0.46 1.45
N GLY A 488 14.80 0.08 2.04
CA GLY A 488 13.42 -0.44 1.99
C GLY A 488 12.70 -0.22 0.66
N GLY A 489 13.31 0.50 -0.29
CA GLY A 489 12.68 0.91 -1.53
C GLY A 489 11.86 2.20 -1.40
N ILE A 490 11.23 2.60 -2.51
CA ILE A 490 10.40 3.82 -2.55
C ILE A 490 9.11 3.55 -1.80
N THR A 491 8.77 4.43 -0.87
CA THR A 491 7.46 4.42 -0.22
C THR A 491 6.41 4.96 -1.20
N ASP A 492 5.14 4.53 -1.03
CA ASP A 492 4.02 5.04 -1.84
C ASP A 492 3.79 6.56 -1.69
N THR A 493 4.59 7.22 -0.84
CA THR A 493 4.50 8.64 -0.53
C THR A 493 5.81 9.35 -0.90
N PRO A 494 5.87 10.12 -2.00
CA PRO A 494 7.09 10.76 -2.46
C PRO A 494 7.76 11.68 -1.43
N GLU A 495 6.97 12.42 -0.65
CA GLU A 495 7.46 13.30 0.43
C GLU A 495 8.18 12.53 1.53
N LEU A 496 7.75 11.30 1.81
CA LEU A 496 8.39 10.42 2.78
C LEU A 496 9.69 9.86 2.24
N SER A 497 9.69 9.46 0.97
CA SER A 497 10.90 9.01 0.28
C SER A 497 11.98 10.09 0.26
N LEU A 498 11.58 11.37 0.08
CA LEU A 498 12.52 12.49 0.17
C LEU A 498 13.08 12.68 1.59
N LEU A 499 12.25 12.49 2.62
CA LEU A 499 12.72 12.58 4.00
C LEU A 499 13.72 11.47 4.36
N GLU A 500 13.49 10.25 3.85
CA GLU A 500 14.43 9.12 3.97
C GLU A 500 15.73 9.42 3.23
N ALA A 501 15.66 9.92 2.00
CA ALA A 501 16.84 10.32 1.24
C ALA A 501 17.63 11.42 1.94
N LYS A 502 16.98 12.42 2.53
CA LYS A 502 17.64 13.49 3.30
C LYS A 502 18.49 12.93 4.44
N LYS A 503 18.02 11.87 5.11
CA LYS A 503 18.76 11.23 6.19
C LYS A 503 19.93 10.40 5.68
N GLU A 504 19.76 9.71 4.56
CA GLU A 504 20.90 9.01 3.93
C GLU A 504 21.99 10.00 3.53
N VAL A 505 21.63 11.16 2.97
CA VAL A 505 22.56 12.25 2.65
C VAL A 505 23.25 12.79 3.89
N ALA A 506 22.54 13.01 5.00
CA ALA A 506 23.13 13.44 6.26
C ALA A 506 24.16 12.41 6.78
N LYS A 507 23.81 11.12 6.73
CA LYS A 507 24.73 10.02 7.08
C LYS A 507 25.94 9.94 6.14
N PHE A 508 25.74 10.22 4.85
CA PHE A 508 26.84 10.30 3.89
C PHE A 508 27.84 11.39 4.32
N SER A 509 27.36 12.54 4.80
CA SER A 509 28.25 13.60 5.33
C SER A 509 29.08 13.15 6.54
N GLU A 510 28.52 12.29 7.41
CA GLU A 510 29.28 11.70 8.53
C GLU A 510 30.43 10.80 8.06
N LEU A 511 30.22 10.06 6.94
CA LEU A 511 31.26 9.22 6.36
C LEU A 511 32.42 10.06 5.81
N THR A 512 32.12 11.13 5.07
CA THR A 512 33.14 12.05 4.56
C THR A 512 33.90 12.75 5.71
N PHE A 513 33.23 13.07 6.80
CA PHE A 513 33.90 13.57 8.01
C PHE A 513 34.81 12.52 8.68
N LYS A 514 34.44 11.23 8.68
CA LYS A 514 35.32 10.13 9.11
C LYS A 514 36.56 10.03 8.21
N MET A 515 36.41 10.26 6.89
CA MET A 515 37.53 10.31 5.96
C MET A 515 38.47 11.48 6.27
N HIS A 516 37.93 12.66 6.58
CA HIS A 516 38.68 13.81 7.06
C HIS A 516 39.59 13.45 8.27
N ASN A 517 38.99 12.87 9.31
CA ASN A 517 39.70 12.48 10.51
C ASN A 517 40.81 11.45 10.22
N LYS A 518 40.54 10.46 9.34
CA LYS A 518 41.57 9.46 8.96
C LYS A 518 42.68 10.07 8.10
N THR A 519 42.38 11.08 7.30
CA THR A 519 43.39 11.81 6.52
C THR A 519 44.27 12.66 7.44
N LYS A 520 43.69 13.30 8.46
CA LYS A 520 44.44 14.03 9.51
C LYS A 520 45.36 13.08 10.27
N ASP A 521 44.91 11.90 10.67
CA ASP A 521 45.74 10.83 11.27
C ASP A 521 46.86 10.41 10.32
N LEU A 522 46.56 10.20 9.01
CA LEU A 522 47.52 9.75 8.01
C LEU A 522 48.66 10.74 7.78
N ILE A 523 48.37 12.04 7.75
CA ILE A 523 49.39 13.09 7.57
C ILE A 523 50.40 13.09 8.72
N ASN A 524 49.96 12.74 9.91
CA ASN A 524 50.75 12.76 11.14
C ASN A 524 51.38 11.39 11.51
N GLU A 525 51.01 10.29 10.85
CA GLU A 525 51.45 8.94 11.21
C GLU A 525 52.85 8.64 10.64
N ALA A 526 53.79 8.34 11.54
CA ALA A 526 55.17 8.00 11.20
C ALA A 526 55.34 6.49 10.94
N ASP A 527 54.60 5.63 11.60
CA ASP A 527 54.72 4.17 11.48
C ASP A 527 54.15 3.67 10.13
N GLU A 528 55.01 2.98 9.36
CA GLU A 528 54.66 2.50 8.02
C GLU A 528 53.48 1.52 8.02
N LYS A 529 53.41 0.63 9.01
CA LYS A 529 52.34 -0.38 9.10
C LYS A 529 50.99 0.26 9.46
N LYS A 530 51.00 1.25 10.36
CA LYS A 530 49.77 2.01 10.71
C LYS A 530 49.35 2.89 9.55
N ARG A 531 50.27 3.55 8.87
CA ARG A 531 50.00 4.35 7.68
C ARG A 531 49.34 3.51 6.56
N GLY A 532 49.86 2.30 6.28
CA GLY A 532 49.26 1.38 5.33
C GLY A 532 47.83 0.95 5.70
N LYS A 533 47.56 0.81 7.01
CA LYS A 533 46.18 0.54 7.48
C LYS A 533 45.21 1.73 7.27
N LEU A 534 45.72 2.96 7.50
CA LEU A 534 44.92 4.17 7.29
C LEU A 534 44.58 4.37 5.81
N ILE A 535 45.56 4.18 4.91
CA ILE A 535 45.35 4.25 3.46
C ILE A 535 44.31 3.23 3.02
N LYS A 536 44.41 1.97 3.41
CA LYS A 536 43.44 0.93 3.11
C LYS A 536 42.03 1.29 3.61
N LYS A 537 41.94 1.95 4.77
CA LYS A 537 40.66 2.35 5.35
C LYS A 537 40.02 3.52 4.60
N ILE A 538 40.84 4.51 4.15
CA ILE A 538 40.36 5.62 3.31
C ILE A 538 39.91 5.09 1.95
N THR A 539 40.66 4.19 1.30
CA THR A 539 40.27 3.53 0.04
C THR A 539 38.92 2.79 0.20
N LYS A 540 38.73 2.03 1.30
CA LYS A 540 37.47 1.37 1.57
C LYS A 540 36.30 2.36 1.74
N TYR A 541 36.56 3.52 2.32
CA TYR A 541 35.53 4.54 2.49
C TYR A 541 35.17 5.19 1.17
N GLU A 542 36.13 5.40 0.27
CA GLU A 542 35.84 5.92 -1.07
C GLU A 542 34.99 4.93 -1.89
N ASP A 543 35.32 3.62 -1.89
CA ASP A 543 34.47 2.59 -2.50
C ASP A 543 33.02 2.62 -1.96
N ILE A 544 32.82 3.11 -0.73
CA ILE A 544 31.50 3.26 -0.10
C ILE A 544 30.85 4.57 -0.54
N THR A 545 31.60 5.68 -0.64
CA THR A 545 31.08 6.98 -1.10
C THR A 545 30.56 6.89 -2.51
N ASP A 546 31.27 6.24 -3.44
CA ASP A 546 30.86 6.02 -4.82
C ASP A 546 29.54 5.24 -4.93
N ARG A 547 29.43 4.17 -4.10
CA ARG A 547 28.19 3.39 -4.07
C ARG A 547 27.03 4.19 -3.49
N LEU A 548 27.25 4.95 -2.42
CA LEU A 548 26.22 5.79 -1.81
C LEU A 548 25.72 6.85 -2.79
N GLU A 549 26.63 7.50 -3.53
CA GLU A 549 26.26 8.47 -4.57
C GLU A 549 25.34 7.82 -5.60
N THR A 550 25.77 6.71 -6.20
CA THR A 550 25.01 5.99 -7.21
C THR A 550 23.64 5.51 -6.70
N GLU A 551 23.59 4.95 -5.49
CA GLU A 551 22.36 4.40 -4.94
C GLU A 551 21.39 5.49 -4.50
N ILE A 552 21.86 6.61 -3.91
CA ILE A 552 21.03 7.78 -3.56
C ILE A 552 20.51 8.44 -4.85
N ALA A 553 21.35 8.63 -5.86
CA ALA A 553 20.94 9.22 -7.13
C ALA A 553 19.89 8.38 -7.84
N ASN A 554 20.04 7.05 -7.88
CA ASN A 554 19.04 6.13 -8.43
C ASN A 554 17.73 6.18 -7.65
N TYR A 555 17.78 6.22 -6.32
CA TYR A 555 16.60 6.33 -5.47
C TYR A 555 15.85 7.64 -5.74
N LEU A 556 16.54 8.78 -5.73
CA LEU A 556 15.96 10.09 -6.02
C LEU A 556 15.45 10.17 -7.47
N GLY A 557 16.16 9.57 -8.44
CA GLY A 557 15.71 9.44 -9.82
C GLY A 557 14.37 8.70 -9.92
N ASN A 558 14.19 7.64 -9.18
CA ASN A 558 12.93 6.92 -9.13
C ASN A 558 11.82 7.73 -8.44
N VAL A 559 12.13 8.44 -7.33
CA VAL A 559 11.17 9.34 -6.66
C VAL A 559 10.72 10.46 -7.60
N SER A 560 11.60 10.95 -8.48
CA SER A 560 11.30 12.01 -9.47
C SER A 560 10.22 11.60 -10.49
N THR A 561 9.98 10.30 -10.70
CA THR A 561 8.91 9.80 -11.58
C THR A 561 7.52 9.98 -10.97
N SER A 562 7.44 10.24 -9.68
CA SER A 562 6.19 10.51 -8.97
C SER A 562 5.78 11.98 -9.12
N ILE A 563 4.50 12.26 -8.82
CA ILE A 563 3.99 13.63 -8.85
C ILE A 563 4.44 14.36 -7.57
N LEU A 564 5.45 15.22 -7.71
CA LEU A 564 6.02 16.00 -6.61
C LEU A 564 5.42 17.40 -6.52
N SER A 565 5.34 17.96 -5.31
CA SER A 565 5.11 19.39 -5.10
C SER A 565 6.31 20.21 -5.60
N GLU A 566 6.15 21.52 -5.75
CA GLU A 566 7.24 22.41 -6.19
C GLU A 566 8.39 22.43 -5.20
N ASP A 567 8.06 22.51 -3.91
CA ASP A 567 9.02 22.41 -2.80
C ASP A 567 9.76 21.08 -2.81
N SER A 568 9.04 19.96 -2.96
CA SER A 568 9.62 18.62 -3.01
C SER A 568 10.52 18.41 -4.22
N SER A 569 10.17 19.01 -5.35
CA SER A 569 11.02 18.98 -6.56
C SER A 569 12.30 19.80 -6.37
N SER A 570 12.24 20.93 -5.65
CA SER A 570 13.42 21.72 -5.29
C SER A 570 14.31 20.95 -4.30
N GLU A 571 13.72 20.35 -3.27
CA GLU A 571 14.44 19.55 -2.27
C GLU A 571 15.15 18.33 -2.90
N LEU A 572 14.52 17.66 -3.88
CA LEU A 572 15.14 16.57 -4.63
C LEU A 572 16.39 17.04 -5.39
N ARG A 573 16.31 18.18 -6.09
CA ARG A 573 17.48 18.75 -6.80
C ARG A 573 18.60 19.12 -5.84
N SER A 574 18.27 19.72 -4.69
CA SER A 574 19.25 20.02 -3.63
C SER A 574 19.95 18.74 -3.15
N MET A 575 19.23 17.68 -2.88
CA MET A 575 19.83 16.41 -2.40
C MET A 575 20.74 15.77 -3.45
N LEU A 576 20.40 15.83 -4.75
CA LEU A 576 21.28 15.34 -5.81
C LEU A 576 22.58 16.15 -5.89
N SER A 577 22.51 17.49 -5.77
CA SER A 577 23.69 18.33 -5.73
C SER A 577 24.58 18.05 -4.53
N ILE A 578 23.97 17.95 -3.33
CA ILE A 578 24.69 17.61 -2.09
C ILE A 578 25.38 16.26 -2.19
N THR A 579 24.70 15.26 -2.73
CA THR A 579 25.24 13.89 -2.89
C THR A 579 26.49 13.90 -3.77
N ASN A 580 26.48 14.64 -4.88
CA ASN A 580 27.64 14.78 -5.75
C ASN A 580 28.78 15.53 -5.06
N ASP A 581 28.51 16.62 -4.31
CA ASP A 581 29.57 17.32 -3.58
C ASP A 581 30.19 16.47 -2.46
N LEU A 582 29.41 15.62 -1.79
CA LEU A 582 29.92 14.70 -0.77
C LEU A 582 30.80 13.59 -1.37
N GLU A 583 30.49 13.07 -2.56
CA GLU A 583 31.34 12.14 -3.29
C GLU A 583 32.67 12.80 -3.66
N ARG A 584 32.62 14.03 -4.18
CA ARG A 584 33.84 14.81 -4.51
C ARG A 584 34.74 15.03 -3.31
N ILE A 585 34.19 15.23 -2.13
CA ILE A 585 34.96 15.28 -0.88
C ILE A 585 35.67 13.94 -0.63
N GLY A 586 34.98 12.81 -0.82
CA GLY A 586 35.54 11.46 -0.72
C GLY A 586 36.70 11.25 -1.66
N ASP A 587 36.53 11.55 -2.93
CA ASP A 587 37.55 11.51 -3.99
C ASP A 587 38.81 12.28 -3.61
N ILE A 588 38.66 13.52 -3.13
CA ILE A 588 39.78 14.37 -2.76
C ILE A 588 40.57 13.76 -1.60
N TYR A 589 39.92 13.20 -0.58
CA TYR A 589 40.61 12.53 0.51
C TYR A 589 41.34 11.27 0.04
N PHE A 590 40.77 10.52 -0.89
CA PHE A 590 41.45 9.41 -1.52
C PHE A 590 42.67 9.86 -2.32
N GLU A 591 42.59 10.92 -3.13
CA GLU A 591 43.74 11.52 -3.82
C GLU A 591 44.84 11.95 -2.85
N ILE A 592 44.48 12.56 -1.71
CA ILE A 592 45.44 12.93 -0.65
C ILE A 592 46.09 11.68 -0.06
N ALA A 593 45.32 10.62 0.20
CA ALA A 593 45.91 9.37 0.69
C ALA A 593 46.90 8.74 -0.31
N LYS A 594 46.58 8.77 -1.60
CA LYS A 594 47.48 8.33 -2.68
C LYS A 594 48.73 9.22 -2.79
N ALA A 595 48.60 10.51 -2.58
CA ALA A 595 49.76 11.42 -2.54
C ALA A 595 50.68 11.12 -1.34
N MET A 596 50.09 10.77 -0.18
CA MET A 596 50.85 10.36 1.01
C MET A 596 51.51 8.99 0.82
N GLU A 597 50.88 8.03 0.12
CA GLU A 597 51.46 6.75 -0.25
C GLU A 597 52.70 6.95 -1.12
N LYS A 598 52.57 7.75 -2.21
CA LYS A 598 53.66 8.09 -3.12
C LYS A 598 54.82 8.82 -2.43
N LYS A 599 54.48 9.71 -1.48
CA LYS A 599 55.49 10.38 -0.63
C LYS A 599 56.33 9.36 0.15
N ALA A 600 55.68 8.36 0.75
CA ALA A 600 56.33 7.33 1.51
C ALA A 600 57.19 6.40 0.64
N GLU A 601 56.69 5.92 -0.49
CA GLU A 601 57.45 5.09 -1.45
C GLU A 601 58.73 5.78 -1.94
N LYS A 602 58.64 7.09 -2.19
CA LYS A 602 59.80 7.90 -2.62
C LYS A 602 60.67 8.36 -1.47
N LYS A 603 60.41 7.95 -0.23
CA LYS A 603 61.14 8.34 1.00
C LYS A 603 61.30 9.86 1.14
N LEU A 604 60.23 10.60 0.79
CA LEU A 604 60.18 12.07 0.90
C LEU A 604 59.65 12.47 2.27
N TRP A 605 60.11 13.61 2.78
CA TRP A 605 59.77 14.12 4.09
C TRP A 605 59.14 15.51 3.99
N PHE A 606 58.19 15.79 4.87
CA PHE A 606 57.72 17.14 5.15
C PHE A 606 58.44 17.67 6.36
N ASP A 607 58.91 18.92 6.32
CA ASP A 607 59.44 19.59 7.48
C ASP A 607 58.35 19.90 8.52
N GLN A 608 58.72 20.38 9.69
CA GLN A 608 57.75 20.67 10.75
C GLN A 608 56.78 21.77 10.33
N LYS A 609 57.27 22.81 9.65
CA LYS A 609 56.45 23.94 9.19
C LYS A 609 55.37 23.50 8.16
N GLN A 610 55.76 22.57 7.27
CA GLN A 610 54.81 21.99 6.32
C GLN A 610 53.73 21.20 7.02
N ARG A 611 54.05 20.37 8.01
CA ARG A 611 53.09 19.62 8.82
C ARG A 611 52.17 20.53 9.63
N ASP A 612 52.75 21.54 10.29
CA ASP A 612 51.96 22.51 11.09
C ASP A 612 50.94 23.27 10.21
N ASN A 613 51.36 23.68 8.99
CA ASN A 613 50.50 24.36 8.06
C ASN A 613 49.34 23.43 7.59
N LEU A 614 49.60 22.15 7.27
CA LEU A 614 48.55 21.19 6.89
C LEU A 614 47.60 20.93 8.05
N ASN A 615 48.10 20.76 9.26
CA ASN A 615 47.27 20.55 10.45
C ASN A 615 46.39 21.77 10.76
N ALA A 616 46.89 22.98 10.60
CA ALA A 616 46.12 24.21 10.78
C ALA A 616 44.99 24.30 9.76
N LEU A 617 45.28 24.02 8.47
CA LEU A 617 44.30 24.03 7.40
C LEU A 617 43.20 22.93 7.60
N LEU A 618 43.63 21.73 8.04
CA LEU A 618 42.68 20.65 8.37
C LEU A 618 41.78 21.01 9.55
N ALA A 619 42.28 21.74 10.55
CA ALA A 619 41.46 22.18 11.68
C ALA A 619 40.39 23.22 11.26
N GLU A 620 40.71 24.09 10.29
CA GLU A 620 39.73 25.02 9.70
C GLU A 620 38.64 24.26 8.89
N VAL A 621 39.03 23.27 8.11
CA VAL A 621 38.10 22.39 7.39
C VAL A 621 37.24 21.56 8.33
N GLU A 622 37.81 21.08 9.47
CA GLU A 622 37.03 20.39 10.52
C GLU A 622 35.90 21.26 11.07
N ALA A 623 36.18 22.56 11.33
CA ALA A 623 35.17 23.49 11.77
C ALA A 623 34.07 23.72 10.70
N ALA A 624 34.45 23.75 9.43
CA ALA A 624 33.50 23.84 8.31
C ALA A 624 32.63 22.60 8.18
N PHE A 625 33.18 21.38 8.38
CA PHE A 625 32.40 20.13 8.44
C PHE A 625 31.36 20.15 9.54
N VAL A 626 31.71 20.58 10.75
CA VAL A 626 30.78 20.66 11.88
C VAL A 626 29.61 21.62 11.55
N GLN A 627 29.92 22.75 10.89
CA GLN A 627 28.87 23.68 10.46
C GLN A 627 28.00 23.09 9.36
N MET A 628 28.57 22.43 8.36
CA MET A 628 27.85 21.75 7.30
C MET A 628 26.89 20.68 7.85
N GLN A 629 27.34 19.84 8.78
CA GLN A 629 26.52 18.83 9.41
C GLN A 629 25.37 19.47 10.21
N THR A 630 25.62 20.55 10.93
CA THR A 630 24.58 21.32 11.62
C THR A 630 23.53 21.86 10.63
N ASN A 631 23.96 22.34 9.47
CA ASN A 631 23.09 22.82 8.40
C ASN A 631 22.25 21.70 7.77
N LEU A 632 22.83 20.50 7.59
CA LEU A 632 22.10 19.34 7.05
C LEU A 632 21.06 18.76 8.02
N ASP A 633 21.34 18.76 9.32
CA ASP A 633 20.41 18.29 10.37
C ASP A 633 19.29 19.29 10.66
N GLY A 634 19.50 20.59 10.36
CA GLY A 634 18.56 21.68 10.61
C GLY A 634 17.35 21.67 9.65
N LYS A 635 16.35 22.51 9.99
CA LYS A 635 15.33 22.90 9.02
C LYS A 635 15.92 23.92 8.04
N PHE A 636 15.45 23.94 6.79
CA PHE A 636 15.91 24.90 5.77
C PHE A 636 15.88 26.37 6.26
N ALA A 637 14.99 26.71 7.20
CA ALA A 637 14.88 28.05 7.78
C ALA A 637 15.98 28.39 8.81
N ASP A 638 16.73 27.41 9.30
CA ASP A 638 17.69 27.57 10.41
C ASP A 638 19.16 27.45 9.92
N ILE A 639 19.39 27.48 8.60
CA ILE A 639 20.73 27.32 8.00
C ILE A 639 21.55 28.60 8.16
N ASP A 640 22.68 28.52 8.89
CA ASP A 640 23.60 29.66 9.08
C ASP A 640 24.62 29.77 7.95
N MET A 641 24.22 30.37 6.85
CA MET A 641 25.08 30.63 5.68
C MET A 641 26.19 31.63 5.97
N ASN A 642 25.98 32.60 6.88
CA ASN A 642 27.00 33.60 7.20
C ASN A 642 28.20 32.95 7.87
N LYS A 643 27.95 32.02 8.79
CA LYS A 643 29.00 31.25 9.45
C LYS A 643 29.71 30.31 8.48
N ALA A 644 28.97 29.62 7.60
CA ALA A 644 29.56 28.76 6.57
C ALA A 644 30.52 29.52 5.65
N ARG A 645 30.10 30.69 5.12
CA ARG A 645 30.96 31.57 4.29
C ARG A 645 32.14 32.14 5.02
N THR A 646 32.00 32.46 6.32
CA THR A 646 33.14 32.94 7.13
C THR A 646 34.21 31.84 7.26
N LEU A 647 33.83 30.59 7.46
CA LEU A 647 34.74 29.46 7.56
C LEU A 647 35.42 29.14 6.22
N GLU A 648 34.69 29.18 5.11
CA GLU A 648 35.24 29.03 3.77
C GLU A 648 36.28 30.13 3.45
N ASN A 649 35.98 31.38 3.74
CA ASN A 649 36.92 32.49 3.53
C ASN A 649 38.20 32.30 4.38
N ALA A 650 38.12 31.79 5.62
CA ALA A 650 39.27 31.49 6.45
C ALA A 650 40.14 30.41 5.81
N ILE A 651 39.53 29.33 5.30
CA ILE A 651 40.26 28.25 4.58
C ILE A 651 41.00 28.81 3.34
N ASN A 652 40.33 29.62 2.55
CA ASN A 652 40.88 30.26 1.33
C ASN A 652 42.05 31.17 1.70
N GLU A 653 41.96 31.99 2.74
CA GLU A 653 43.07 32.84 3.20
C GLU A 653 44.26 32.00 3.69
N SER A 654 44.02 30.96 4.47
CA SER A 654 45.05 30.08 4.98
C SER A 654 45.78 29.36 3.85
N ARG A 655 45.04 28.84 2.87
CA ARG A 655 45.65 28.23 1.66
C ARG A 655 46.49 29.24 0.88
N ASN A 656 46.04 30.47 0.70
CA ASN A 656 46.78 31.49 0.01
C ASN A 656 48.09 31.87 0.76
N LYS A 657 48.05 31.94 2.09
CA LYS A 657 49.22 32.16 2.96
C LYS A 657 50.23 31.01 2.82
N ILE A 658 49.73 29.77 2.85
CA ILE A 658 50.53 28.55 2.67
C ILE A 658 51.21 28.55 1.30
N ARG A 659 50.42 28.81 0.22
CA ARG A 659 50.93 28.87 -1.17
C ARG A 659 52.03 29.89 -1.34
N LYS A 660 51.86 31.10 -0.80
CA LYS A 660 52.85 32.18 -0.87
C LYS A 660 54.14 31.79 -0.15
N LYS A 661 54.07 31.16 1.02
CA LYS A 661 55.24 30.64 1.76
C LYS A 661 55.93 29.50 1.00
N HIS A 662 55.12 28.57 0.48
CA HIS A 662 55.61 27.41 -0.29
C HIS A 662 56.45 27.85 -1.51
N LEU A 663 55.94 28.78 -2.33
CA LEU A 663 56.66 29.31 -3.52
C LEU A 663 57.99 29.92 -3.11
N LYS A 664 58.05 30.74 -2.04
CA LYS A 664 59.29 31.30 -1.54
C LYS A 664 60.30 30.27 -1.05
N SER A 665 59.84 29.22 -0.41
CA SER A 665 60.70 28.11 0.07
C SER A 665 61.21 27.26 -1.09
N MET A 666 60.39 27.10 -2.15
CA MET A 666 60.83 26.42 -3.38
C MET A 666 61.91 27.22 -4.13
N GLU A 667 61.73 28.55 -4.26
CA GLU A 667 62.75 29.44 -4.84
C GLU A 667 64.08 29.35 -4.10
N LYS A 668 64.03 29.28 -2.75
CA LYS A 668 65.21 29.17 -1.89
C LYS A 668 65.79 27.74 -1.79
N LYS A 669 65.15 26.77 -2.45
CA LYS A 669 65.54 25.35 -2.40
C LYS A 669 65.58 24.78 -0.96
N GLU A 670 64.67 25.26 -0.06
CA GLU A 670 64.65 24.82 1.35
C GLU A 670 64.22 23.35 1.48
N TYR A 671 63.55 22.76 0.46
CA TYR A 671 63.19 21.34 0.39
C TYR A 671 63.17 20.82 -1.07
N ASN A 672 63.12 19.47 -1.22
CA ASN A 672 63.11 18.80 -2.51
C ASN A 672 61.88 19.18 -3.34
N ALA A 673 62.05 19.44 -4.65
CA ALA A 673 61.00 19.81 -5.59
C ALA A 673 59.88 18.76 -5.65
N GLN A 674 60.16 17.47 -5.56
CA GLN A 674 59.16 16.41 -5.54
C GLN A 674 58.31 16.45 -4.27
N SER A 675 58.96 16.71 -3.10
CA SER A 675 58.26 16.91 -1.84
C SER A 675 57.36 18.15 -1.90
N GLY A 676 57.86 19.24 -2.51
CA GLY A 676 57.12 20.46 -2.70
C GLY A 676 55.88 20.27 -3.56
N LEU A 677 55.96 19.48 -4.64
CA LEU A 677 54.84 19.19 -5.51
C LEU A 677 53.75 18.38 -4.75
N ILE A 678 54.14 17.34 -4.00
CA ILE A 678 53.18 16.55 -3.19
C ILE A 678 52.54 17.44 -2.12
N TYR A 679 53.32 18.30 -1.45
CA TYR A 679 52.80 19.24 -0.45
C TYR A 679 51.80 20.19 -1.06
N SER A 680 52.08 20.75 -2.27
CA SER A 680 51.17 21.62 -2.99
C SER A 680 49.85 20.93 -3.35
N ASN A 681 49.92 19.70 -3.81
CA ASN A 681 48.71 18.93 -4.15
C ASN A 681 47.85 18.69 -2.90
N ILE A 682 48.45 18.39 -1.75
CA ILE A 682 47.71 18.12 -0.52
C ILE A 682 47.03 19.38 0.01
N PHE A 683 47.72 20.54 0.13
CA PHE A 683 47.07 21.73 0.68
C PHE A 683 46.02 22.29 -0.28
N SER A 684 46.18 22.16 -1.60
CA SER A 684 45.17 22.53 -2.58
C SER A 684 43.96 21.56 -2.56
N GLY A 685 44.20 20.25 -2.32
CA GLY A 685 43.12 19.30 -2.13
C GLY A 685 42.30 19.60 -0.87
N ILE A 686 42.96 19.94 0.25
CA ILE A 686 42.27 20.27 1.51
C ILE A 686 41.38 21.52 1.33
N GLU A 687 41.84 22.54 0.59
CA GLU A 687 41.01 23.72 0.30
C GLU A 687 39.81 23.38 -0.60
N ARG A 688 39.98 22.56 -1.66
CA ARG A 688 38.87 22.08 -2.50
C ARG A 688 37.79 21.35 -1.70
N VAL A 689 38.19 20.63 -0.63
CA VAL A 689 37.21 20.07 0.32
C VAL A 689 36.38 21.20 0.96
N GLY A 690 36.99 22.31 1.34
CA GLY A 690 36.28 23.48 1.84
C GLY A 690 35.26 24.04 0.84
N ASP A 691 35.65 24.12 -0.45
CA ASP A 691 34.77 24.57 -1.54
C ASP A 691 33.54 23.66 -1.69
N HIS A 692 33.71 22.34 -1.62
CA HIS A 692 32.60 21.40 -1.67
C HIS A 692 31.72 21.45 -0.41
N ILE A 693 32.29 21.70 0.77
CA ILE A 693 31.53 21.87 2.03
C ILE A 693 30.61 23.10 1.98
N ILE A 694 31.06 24.23 1.41
CA ILE A 694 30.18 25.40 1.24
C ILE A 694 29.09 25.12 0.20
N ASN A 695 29.40 24.45 -0.91
CA ASN A 695 28.41 24.05 -1.91
C ASN A 695 27.28 23.21 -1.30
N VAL A 696 27.64 22.25 -0.44
CA VAL A 696 26.65 21.45 0.32
C VAL A 696 25.73 22.35 1.16
N SER A 697 26.28 23.34 1.88
CA SER A 697 25.49 24.25 2.68
C SER A 697 24.62 25.18 1.82
N GLU A 698 25.10 25.66 0.69
CA GLU A 698 24.35 26.47 -0.28
C GLU A 698 23.21 25.67 -0.93
N ALA A 699 23.47 24.44 -1.36
CA ALA A 699 22.44 23.57 -1.89
C ALA A 699 21.37 23.24 -0.84
N ALA A 700 21.78 23.01 0.41
CA ALA A 700 20.84 22.79 1.52
C ALA A 700 19.97 24.03 1.80
N SER A 701 20.48 25.24 1.60
CA SER A 701 19.73 26.50 1.80
C SER A 701 18.82 26.88 0.62
N GLY A 702 18.91 26.19 -0.52
CA GLY A 702 18.17 26.49 -1.74
C GLY A 702 18.66 27.72 -2.51
N ILE A 703 19.80 28.34 -2.14
CA ILE A 703 20.32 29.56 -2.76
C ILE A 703 20.78 29.36 -4.20
N ASN A 704 21.31 28.17 -4.56
CA ASN A 704 21.88 27.88 -5.86
C ASN A 704 20.91 27.19 -6.86
N LEU A 705 19.63 27.11 -6.59
CA LEU A 705 18.64 26.38 -7.38
C LEU A 705 17.68 27.27 -8.17
N ASN A 706 17.93 28.60 -8.20
CA ASN A 706 17.17 29.58 -9.01
C ASN A 706 17.88 29.93 -10.30
#